data_4187c1c0eab4694e10c6a2f19badcb35
#
_entry.id   4187c1c0eab4694e10c6a2f19badcb35
#
_cell.length_a   1.000
_cell.length_b   1.000
_cell.length_c   1.000
_cell.angle_alpha   90.00
_cell.angle_beta   90.00
_cell.angle_gamma   90.00
#
_symmetry.space_group_name_H-M   'P 1'
#
loop_
_entity.id
_entity.type
_entity.pdbx_description
1 polymer ?
#
loop_
_entity_poly.entity_id
_entity_poly.type
_entity_poly.pdbx_seq_one_letter_code
_entity_poly.pdbx_strand_id
1 'polypeptide(L)'
;MAHLLGTQNVGALAGSRKLLEGVTVGLDDGSRVGILGPNGAGKSTLLRIVAGTQEPDGGVVTRRDGVRVAVLTQADTLNPEDTVVEAVHPGLEEYEWASDPAVRDIHAGLLADIDPAALVGTLSGGQRRRVALARVLAAAADIVCLDEPTNHLDVEGVAWLAAHLNARFARPGASGALLAVTHDRWFLDAVCEHIWEVVPGVDPGGDRPQIAGHVEIYDGSYAAYTLARAERVRQADVAAAKRANLLTKELAWLRRGAPARTSKPKFHIAAAEALIADVPPPRDTVELVKMATARLGKDVIDLEDVSVSFTRPDGSRLDILEDVTWRLAPAERVGIVGVNGAGKTTILNLLRGDLTPTLGRVKRGKTVQVATLSQDTHELDALADMRVVEAVADVAQTVVVDGKEVSASQMTERMGFTRARAYTRISEISGGERRRLQLMRLLMSQPNVLLLDEPTNDLDTDTLASMEDLLDTFPGTLVVVSHDRYLLERVTDHQVALLGDGQVRALPGGVEQYLQMRASGDVGAFGPSSRADEAGSASRSAVSSAHASSGEEGAGQGSTRGGVSDAAARRAAKKEVARIERKLERLRAEASSLESRLESLSIKVATDASVVSELTTVSAKHQDVLGEIEGLEEAWLEAADLLE
;
A
#
# COMPACT_ATOMS: atom_id res chain seq x y z
N MET A 1 17.07 28.40 -2.94
CA MET A 1 16.93 27.27 -3.84
C MET A 1 16.73 27.81 -5.24
N ALA A 2 17.38 27.26 -6.25
CA ALA A 2 17.21 27.77 -7.61
C ALA A 2 16.05 27.01 -8.29
N HIS A 3 15.21 27.77 -9.00
CA HIS A 3 14.09 27.20 -9.76
C HIS A 3 14.63 26.43 -10.97
N LEU A 4 14.26 25.15 -11.11
CA LEU A 4 14.70 24.27 -12.19
C LEU A 4 13.69 24.19 -13.32
N LEU A 5 12.42 24.04 -12.96
CA LEU A 5 11.32 23.84 -13.90
C LEU A 5 10.01 24.32 -13.30
N GLY A 6 9.16 24.93 -14.12
CA GLY A 6 7.79 25.30 -13.75
C GLY A 6 6.81 25.02 -14.88
N THR A 7 5.58 24.71 -14.51
CA THR A 7 4.45 24.61 -15.43
C THR A 7 3.46 25.73 -15.14
N GLN A 8 2.83 26.30 -16.16
CA GLN A 8 1.81 27.32 -16.00
C GLN A 8 0.58 26.98 -16.84
N ASN A 9 -0.55 26.74 -16.15
CA ASN A 9 -1.84 26.40 -16.75
C ASN A 9 -1.78 25.23 -17.75
N VAL A 10 -0.95 24.23 -17.47
CA VAL A 10 -0.77 23.09 -18.37
C VAL A 10 -2.04 22.24 -18.43
N GLY A 11 -2.41 21.86 -19.65
CA GLY A 11 -3.51 20.98 -19.96
C GLY A 11 -3.05 19.78 -20.80
N ALA A 12 -3.76 18.67 -20.66
CA ALA A 12 -3.52 17.43 -21.41
C ALA A 12 -4.83 16.74 -21.81
N LEU A 13 -4.87 16.20 -23.03
CA LEU A 13 -6.01 15.48 -23.59
C LEU A 13 -5.66 14.00 -23.79
N ALA A 14 -6.64 13.12 -23.66
CA ALA A 14 -6.58 11.74 -24.11
C ALA A 14 -7.73 11.48 -25.09
N GLY A 15 -7.42 11.60 -26.39
CA GLY A 15 -8.43 11.64 -27.42
C GLY A 15 -9.36 12.85 -27.25
N SER A 16 -10.65 12.61 -26.99
CA SER A 16 -11.63 13.67 -26.73
C SER A 16 -11.79 14.02 -25.24
N ARG A 17 -11.18 13.24 -24.33
CA ARG A 17 -11.31 13.42 -22.89
C ARG A 17 -10.24 14.40 -22.38
N LYS A 18 -10.68 15.41 -21.62
CA LYS A 18 -9.76 16.29 -20.87
C LYS A 18 -9.19 15.51 -19.68
N LEU A 19 -7.90 15.18 -19.75
CA LEU A 19 -7.19 14.53 -18.65
C LEU A 19 -6.84 15.52 -17.54
N LEU A 20 -6.17 16.62 -17.91
CA LEU A 20 -5.67 17.63 -17.01
C LEU A 20 -5.99 19.02 -17.56
N GLU A 21 -6.27 19.97 -16.67
CA GLU A 21 -6.45 21.38 -17.03
C GLU A 21 -5.95 22.29 -15.89
N GLY A 22 -5.27 23.37 -16.24
CA GLY A 22 -4.86 24.39 -15.28
C GLY A 22 -3.73 23.99 -14.34
N VAL A 23 -2.92 22.98 -14.69
CA VAL A 23 -1.85 22.50 -13.82
C VAL A 23 -0.72 23.52 -13.75
N THR A 24 -0.45 24.01 -12.52
CA THR A 24 0.62 24.98 -12.25
C THR A 24 1.43 24.45 -11.07
N VAL A 25 2.60 23.90 -11.35
CA VAL A 25 3.51 23.26 -10.38
C VAL A 25 4.95 23.65 -10.71
N GLY A 26 5.85 23.53 -9.72
CA GLY A 26 7.26 23.89 -9.89
C GLY A 26 8.20 22.92 -9.17
N LEU A 27 9.42 22.81 -9.68
CA LEU A 27 10.52 22.04 -9.10
C LEU A 27 11.70 22.97 -8.85
N ASP A 28 12.16 22.99 -7.61
CA ASP A 28 13.33 23.71 -7.15
C ASP A 28 14.48 22.74 -6.82
N ASP A 29 15.69 23.24 -6.67
CA ASP A 29 16.82 22.43 -6.21
C ASP A 29 16.50 21.80 -4.84
N GLY A 30 16.68 20.49 -4.74
CA GLY A 30 16.39 19.69 -3.56
C GLY A 30 14.94 19.18 -3.48
N SER A 31 14.05 19.57 -4.41
CA SER A 31 12.68 19.09 -4.42
C SER A 31 12.59 17.58 -4.61
N ARG A 32 11.83 16.90 -3.74
CA ARG A 32 11.52 15.48 -3.82
C ARG A 32 10.01 15.30 -3.80
N VAL A 33 9.46 15.07 -4.98
CA VAL A 33 8.01 15.08 -5.20
C VAL A 33 7.51 13.69 -5.58
N GLY A 34 6.52 13.20 -4.85
CA GLY A 34 5.74 12.01 -5.20
C GLY A 34 4.47 12.39 -5.96
N ILE A 35 4.18 11.72 -7.07
CA ILE A 35 2.91 11.88 -7.81
C ILE A 35 2.01 10.72 -7.49
N LEU A 36 0.83 11.02 -6.94
CA LEU A 36 -0.21 10.06 -6.60
C LEU A 36 -1.50 10.31 -7.40
N GLY A 37 -2.40 9.34 -7.34
CA GLY A 37 -3.73 9.41 -7.92
C GLY A 37 -4.17 8.10 -8.54
N PRO A 38 -5.45 7.95 -8.89
CA PRO A 38 -5.99 6.73 -9.49
C PRO A 38 -5.33 6.37 -10.82
N ASN A 39 -5.43 5.09 -11.19
CA ASN A 39 -4.97 4.66 -12.51
C ASN A 39 -5.78 5.33 -13.61
N GLY A 40 -5.08 5.81 -14.65
CA GLY A 40 -5.71 6.58 -15.75
C GLY A 40 -6.04 8.04 -15.41
N ALA A 41 -5.64 8.56 -14.25
CA ALA A 41 -5.82 9.99 -13.89
C ALA A 41 -4.90 10.94 -14.66
N GLY A 42 -3.83 10.44 -15.31
CA GLY A 42 -2.89 11.26 -16.05
C GLY A 42 -1.52 11.45 -15.39
N LYS A 43 -1.17 10.66 -14.36
CA LYS A 43 0.13 10.72 -13.65
C LYS A 43 1.34 10.65 -14.61
N SER A 44 1.42 9.58 -15.40
CA SER A 44 2.51 9.38 -16.38
C SER A 44 2.47 10.44 -17.50
N THR A 45 1.30 10.97 -17.82
CA THR A 45 1.17 12.07 -18.79
C THR A 45 1.76 13.35 -18.21
N LEU A 46 1.43 13.68 -16.96
CA LEU A 46 2.01 14.81 -16.25
C LEU A 46 3.53 14.68 -16.15
N LEU A 47 4.02 13.49 -15.76
CA LEU A 47 5.46 13.21 -15.69
C LEU A 47 6.15 13.45 -17.05
N ARG A 48 5.58 12.94 -18.16
CA ARG A 48 6.12 13.12 -19.51
C ARG A 48 6.13 14.58 -19.95
N ILE A 49 5.10 15.35 -19.63
CA ILE A 49 5.03 16.79 -19.93
C ILE A 49 6.10 17.55 -19.12
N VAL A 50 6.23 17.29 -17.84
CA VAL A 50 7.28 17.89 -16.99
C VAL A 50 8.67 17.49 -17.50
N ALA A 51 8.87 16.24 -17.86
CA ALA A 51 10.11 15.74 -18.43
C ALA A 51 10.44 16.32 -19.82
N GLY A 52 9.45 16.89 -20.53
CA GLY A 52 9.59 17.44 -21.87
C GLY A 52 9.62 16.37 -22.96
N THR A 53 9.17 15.14 -22.67
CA THR A 53 9.02 14.05 -23.64
C THR A 53 7.64 14.06 -24.32
N GLN A 54 6.71 14.85 -23.80
CA GLN A 54 5.40 15.11 -24.38
C GLN A 54 5.08 16.60 -24.30
N GLU A 55 4.62 17.20 -25.40
CA GLU A 55 4.14 18.58 -25.39
C GLU A 55 2.76 18.67 -24.71
N PRO A 56 2.49 19.72 -23.93
CA PRO A 56 1.16 19.96 -23.38
C PRO A 56 0.19 20.44 -24.47
N ASP A 57 -1.10 20.08 -24.36
CA ASP A 57 -2.16 20.57 -25.24
C ASP A 57 -2.54 22.01 -24.95
N GLY A 58 -2.12 22.58 -23.81
CA GLY A 58 -2.32 23.96 -23.40
C GLY A 58 -1.39 24.34 -22.28
N GLY A 59 -1.19 25.65 -22.08
CA GLY A 59 -0.25 26.18 -21.08
C GLY A 59 1.20 26.14 -21.55
N VAL A 60 2.13 26.34 -20.61
CA VAL A 60 3.58 26.47 -20.91
C VAL A 60 4.38 25.71 -19.85
N VAL A 61 5.43 25.02 -20.28
CA VAL A 61 6.47 24.45 -19.41
C VAL A 61 7.73 25.30 -19.59
N THR A 62 8.22 25.90 -18.51
CA THR A 62 9.46 26.66 -18.48
C THR A 62 10.54 25.83 -17.80
N ARG A 63 11.72 25.75 -18.41
CA ARG A 63 12.88 25.05 -17.87
C ARG A 63 14.09 26.01 -17.87
N ARG A 64 14.86 25.98 -16.79
CA ARG A 64 16.11 26.73 -16.72
C ARG A 64 17.08 26.17 -17.78
N ASP A 65 17.78 27.07 -18.46
CA ASP A 65 18.77 26.70 -19.47
C ASP A 65 19.84 25.77 -18.90
N GLY A 66 20.20 24.73 -19.68
CA GLY A 66 21.21 23.75 -19.30
C GLY A 66 20.74 22.64 -18.35
N VAL A 67 19.50 22.65 -17.86
CA VAL A 67 18.95 21.57 -17.02
C VAL A 67 18.75 20.30 -17.83
N ARG A 68 19.39 19.21 -17.39
CA ARG A 68 19.28 17.87 -17.98
C ARG A 68 18.25 17.06 -17.21
N VAL A 69 17.40 16.35 -17.95
CA VAL A 69 16.35 15.49 -17.39
C VAL A 69 16.61 14.04 -17.78
N ALA A 70 16.62 13.14 -16.81
CA ALA A 70 16.59 11.72 -17.04
C ALA A 70 15.22 11.15 -16.68
N VAL A 71 14.70 10.25 -17.50
CA VAL A 71 13.34 9.71 -17.35
C VAL A 71 13.37 8.19 -17.40
N LEU A 72 12.83 7.57 -16.36
CA LEU A 72 12.41 6.17 -16.36
C LEU A 72 10.95 6.13 -16.80
N THR A 73 10.66 5.58 -17.96
CA THR A 73 9.29 5.40 -18.45
C THR A 73 8.72 4.05 -18.01
N GLN A 74 7.41 3.90 -18.02
CA GLN A 74 6.76 2.62 -17.68
C GLN A 74 7.17 1.50 -18.65
N ALA A 75 7.32 1.80 -19.94
CA ALA A 75 7.81 0.87 -20.92
C ALA A 75 9.35 0.91 -20.99
N ASP A 76 9.95 -0.25 -21.12
CA ASP A 76 11.38 -0.45 -21.31
C ASP A 76 11.76 -0.01 -22.74
N THR A 77 12.75 0.88 -22.85
CA THR A 77 13.24 1.43 -24.12
C THR A 77 14.69 0.99 -24.42
N LEU A 78 15.17 -0.05 -23.73
CA LEU A 78 16.51 -0.58 -23.94
C LEU A 78 16.58 -1.35 -25.27
N ASN A 79 17.73 -1.27 -25.96
CA ASN A 79 17.96 -2.07 -27.16
C ASN A 79 18.30 -3.52 -26.75
N PRO A 80 17.57 -4.53 -27.24
CA PRO A 80 17.78 -5.93 -26.88
C PRO A 80 19.16 -6.48 -27.26
N GLU A 81 19.84 -5.84 -28.22
CA GLU A 81 21.14 -6.27 -28.75
C GLU A 81 22.34 -5.70 -27.96
N ASP A 82 22.10 -4.72 -27.08
CA ASP A 82 23.15 -4.16 -26.25
C ASP A 82 23.47 -5.10 -25.08
N THR A 83 24.71 -5.07 -24.62
CA THR A 83 25.07 -5.66 -23.33
C THR A 83 24.52 -4.80 -22.18
N VAL A 84 24.44 -5.36 -20.98
CA VAL A 84 24.00 -4.63 -19.78
C VAL A 84 24.85 -3.38 -19.56
N VAL A 85 26.17 -3.47 -19.72
CA VAL A 85 27.08 -2.32 -19.56
C VAL A 85 26.82 -1.25 -20.62
N GLU A 86 26.70 -1.62 -21.88
CA GLU A 86 26.42 -0.69 -22.97
C GLU A 86 25.04 -0.01 -22.78
N ALA A 87 24.05 -0.75 -22.32
CA ALA A 87 22.73 -0.23 -22.04
C ALA A 87 22.73 0.81 -20.90
N VAL A 88 23.52 0.59 -19.83
CA VAL A 88 23.62 1.50 -18.68
C VAL A 88 24.51 2.70 -18.99
N HIS A 89 25.62 2.50 -19.70
CA HIS A 89 26.67 3.49 -19.97
C HIS A 89 26.91 3.67 -21.47
N PRO A 90 25.93 4.16 -22.24
CA PRO A 90 26.06 4.26 -23.68
C PRO A 90 27.25 5.14 -24.10
N GLY A 91 28.20 4.53 -24.81
CA GLY A 91 29.37 5.22 -25.35
C GLY A 91 30.44 5.61 -24.34
N LEU A 92 30.38 5.09 -23.11
CA LEU A 92 31.43 5.28 -22.10
C LEU A 92 32.27 4.02 -21.95
N GLU A 93 33.59 4.21 -21.83
CA GLU A 93 34.52 3.13 -21.54
C GLU A 93 34.47 2.77 -20.04
N GLU A 94 34.87 1.54 -19.68
CA GLU A 94 34.79 1.04 -18.30
C GLU A 94 35.53 1.94 -17.31
N TYR A 95 36.71 2.45 -17.64
CA TYR A 95 37.47 3.33 -16.76
C TYR A 95 36.80 4.68 -16.50
N GLU A 96 35.93 5.14 -17.38
CA GLU A 96 35.20 6.42 -17.23
C GLU A 96 34.11 6.32 -16.18
N TRP A 97 33.25 5.30 -16.28
CA TRP A 97 32.11 5.16 -15.34
C TRP A 97 32.52 4.43 -14.04
N ALA A 98 33.43 3.45 -14.10
CA ALA A 98 33.83 2.68 -12.91
C ALA A 98 34.69 3.50 -11.92
N SER A 99 35.20 4.65 -12.32
CA SER A 99 35.92 5.57 -11.42
C SER A 99 34.96 6.25 -10.41
N ASP A 100 33.68 6.44 -10.77
CA ASP A 100 32.70 7.10 -9.92
C ASP A 100 32.15 6.14 -8.84
N PRO A 101 32.33 6.46 -7.53
CA PRO A 101 31.79 5.65 -6.44
C PRO A 101 30.26 5.53 -6.48
N ALA A 102 29.55 6.57 -6.92
CA ALA A 102 28.08 6.57 -6.98
C ALA A 102 27.58 5.59 -8.06
N VAL A 103 28.30 5.49 -9.19
CA VAL A 103 27.98 4.54 -10.25
C VAL A 103 28.24 3.10 -9.80
N ARG A 104 29.36 2.87 -9.08
CA ARG A 104 29.64 1.54 -8.51
C ARG A 104 28.56 1.11 -7.50
N ASP A 105 28.08 2.05 -6.68
CA ASP A 105 26.98 1.80 -5.75
C ASP A 105 25.69 1.39 -6.50
N ILE A 106 25.38 2.03 -7.65
CA ILE A 106 24.24 1.66 -8.50
C ILE A 106 24.39 0.23 -9.03
N HIS A 107 25.58 -0.14 -9.52
CA HIS A 107 25.85 -1.51 -9.96
C HIS A 107 25.69 -2.53 -8.83
N ALA A 108 26.25 -2.24 -7.67
CA ALA A 108 26.17 -3.11 -6.50
C ALA A 108 24.71 -3.26 -5.98
N GLY A 109 23.91 -2.18 -6.03
CA GLY A 109 22.57 -2.18 -5.50
C GLY A 109 21.49 -2.74 -6.44
N LEU A 110 21.68 -2.60 -7.76
CA LEU A 110 20.64 -2.98 -8.74
C LEU A 110 21.04 -4.14 -9.65
N LEU A 111 22.34 -4.34 -9.90
CA LEU A 111 22.82 -5.24 -10.96
C LEU A 111 23.74 -6.35 -10.45
N ALA A 112 23.87 -6.52 -9.13
CA ALA A 112 24.81 -7.48 -8.53
C ALA A 112 24.62 -8.94 -8.99
N ASP A 113 23.38 -9.32 -9.34
CA ASP A 113 23.01 -10.67 -9.81
C ASP A 113 22.90 -10.77 -11.34
N ILE A 114 23.25 -9.72 -12.08
CA ILE A 114 23.14 -9.66 -13.53
C ILE A 114 24.55 -9.63 -14.13
N ASP A 115 24.83 -10.55 -15.05
CA ASP A 115 26.09 -10.54 -15.78
C ASP A 115 26.22 -9.26 -16.65
N PRO A 116 27.25 -8.43 -16.39
CA PRO A 116 27.46 -7.20 -17.17
C PRO A 116 27.59 -7.41 -18.68
N ALA A 117 28.05 -8.59 -19.11
CA ALA A 117 28.21 -8.96 -20.52
C ALA A 117 26.96 -9.62 -21.14
N ALA A 118 25.92 -9.89 -20.34
CA ALA A 118 24.67 -10.46 -20.85
C ALA A 118 23.97 -9.48 -21.78
N LEU A 119 23.31 -10.01 -22.83
CA LEU A 119 22.49 -9.21 -23.73
C LEU A 119 21.16 -8.85 -23.06
N VAL A 120 20.72 -7.61 -23.18
CA VAL A 120 19.47 -7.11 -22.63
C VAL A 120 18.28 -7.97 -23.08
N GLY A 121 18.27 -8.44 -24.33
CA GLY A 121 17.23 -9.31 -24.87
C GLY A 121 17.06 -10.65 -24.17
N THR A 122 18.10 -11.15 -23.46
CA THR A 122 18.05 -12.43 -22.73
C THR A 122 17.56 -12.28 -21.28
N LEU A 123 17.45 -11.04 -20.78
CA LEU A 123 17.06 -10.75 -19.42
C LEU A 123 15.55 -10.93 -19.19
N SER A 124 15.18 -11.29 -17.97
CA SER A 124 13.78 -11.22 -17.53
C SER A 124 13.25 -9.78 -17.52
N GLY A 125 11.93 -9.59 -17.56
CA GLY A 125 11.32 -8.25 -17.49
C GLY A 125 11.77 -7.44 -16.28
N GLY A 126 11.85 -8.07 -15.09
CA GLY A 126 12.34 -7.42 -13.88
C GLY A 126 13.83 -7.03 -13.95
N GLN A 127 14.66 -7.89 -14.54
CA GLN A 127 16.08 -7.56 -14.75
C GLN A 127 16.24 -6.39 -15.73
N ARG A 128 15.52 -6.40 -16.86
CA ARG A 128 15.53 -5.26 -17.79
C ARG A 128 15.09 -3.97 -17.14
N ARG A 129 14.06 -4.03 -16.27
CA ARG A 129 13.59 -2.86 -15.51
C ARG A 129 14.67 -2.30 -14.60
N ARG A 130 15.43 -3.18 -13.90
CA ARG A 130 16.58 -2.77 -13.06
C ARG A 130 17.71 -2.15 -13.88
N VAL A 131 18.00 -2.68 -15.06
CA VAL A 131 19.00 -2.10 -15.99
C VAL A 131 18.54 -0.71 -16.48
N ALA A 132 17.26 -0.53 -16.82
CA ALA A 132 16.71 0.76 -17.23
C ALA A 132 16.78 1.79 -16.07
N LEU A 133 16.47 1.37 -14.85
CA LEU A 133 16.60 2.22 -13.66
C LEU A 133 18.07 2.61 -13.41
N ALA A 134 19.00 1.65 -13.48
CA ALA A 134 20.44 1.90 -13.34
C ALA A 134 20.94 2.92 -14.36
N ARG A 135 20.52 2.82 -15.63
CA ARG A 135 20.83 3.80 -16.68
C ARG A 135 20.37 5.22 -16.31
N VAL A 136 19.15 5.36 -15.79
CA VAL A 136 18.60 6.66 -15.40
C VAL A 136 19.32 7.25 -14.20
N LEU A 137 19.65 6.44 -13.20
CA LEU A 137 20.37 6.88 -12.00
C LEU A 137 21.83 7.21 -12.27
N ALA A 138 22.50 6.48 -13.16
CA ALA A 138 23.89 6.73 -13.59
C ALA A 138 24.00 7.98 -14.48
N ALA A 139 22.90 8.43 -15.08
CA ALA A 139 22.89 9.64 -15.88
C ALA A 139 23.19 10.88 -15.03
N ALA A 140 24.08 11.74 -15.54
CA ALA A 140 24.38 13.02 -14.91
C ALA A 140 23.24 14.03 -15.14
N ALA A 141 22.05 13.77 -14.57
CA ALA A 141 20.86 14.58 -14.73
C ALA A 141 20.60 15.47 -13.51
N ASP A 142 20.06 16.67 -13.76
CA ASP A 142 19.65 17.61 -12.73
C ASP A 142 18.23 17.31 -12.24
N ILE A 143 17.35 16.81 -13.12
CA ILE A 143 16.01 16.34 -12.74
C ILE A 143 15.92 14.85 -13.07
N VAL A 144 15.52 14.04 -12.09
CA VAL A 144 15.28 12.61 -12.26
C VAL A 144 13.77 12.36 -12.15
N CYS A 145 13.18 11.86 -13.23
CA CYS A 145 11.77 11.51 -13.34
C CYS A 145 11.61 9.99 -13.38
N LEU A 146 10.93 9.42 -12.41
CA LEU A 146 10.75 7.97 -12.26
C LEU A 146 9.28 7.61 -12.35
N ASP A 147 8.91 6.74 -13.30
CA ASP A 147 7.55 6.20 -13.45
C ASP A 147 7.54 4.76 -12.95
N GLU A 148 6.93 4.52 -11.78
CA GLU A 148 6.86 3.24 -11.06
C GLU A 148 8.24 2.57 -10.88
N PRO A 149 9.20 3.23 -10.20
CA PRO A 149 10.56 2.70 -10.05
C PRO A 149 10.66 1.51 -9.10
N THR A 150 9.69 1.34 -8.21
CA THR A 150 9.65 0.27 -7.21
C THR A 150 9.09 -1.05 -7.76
N ASN A 151 8.40 -1.02 -8.91
CA ASN A 151 7.87 -2.23 -9.54
C ASN A 151 9.02 -3.19 -9.91
N HIS A 152 8.84 -4.48 -9.59
CA HIS A 152 9.82 -5.56 -9.77
C HIS A 152 11.09 -5.46 -8.92
N LEU A 153 11.20 -4.48 -8.01
CA LEU A 153 12.22 -4.48 -6.97
C LEU A 153 11.72 -5.28 -5.76
N ASP A 154 12.63 -6.01 -5.15
CA ASP A 154 12.36 -6.58 -3.83
C ASP A 154 12.56 -5.54 -2.71
N VAL A 155 12.24 -5.93 -1.49
CA VAL A 155 12.33 -5.02 -0.32
C VAL A 155 13.73 -4.41 -0.15
N GLU A 156 14.78 -5.17 -0.49
CA GLU A 156 16.17 -4.68 -0.44
C GLU A 156 16.43 -3.64 -1.52
N GLY A 157 16.00 -3.92 -2.75
CA GLY A 157 16.12 -2.99 -3.87
C GLY A 157 15.40 -1.68 -3.63
N VAL A 158 14.19 -1.73 -3.06
CA VAL A 158 13.43 -0.52 -2.70
C VAL A 158 14.13 0.26 -1.58
N ALA A 159 14.63 -0.43 -0.54
CA ALA A 159 15.36 0.21 0.55
C ALA A 159 16.67 0.86 0.07
N TRP A 160 17.42 0.16 -0.80
CA TRP A 160 18.63 0.70 -1.42
C TRP A 160 18.30 1.94 -2.28
N LEU A 161 17.26 1.86 -3.13
CA LEU A 161 16.86 2.96 -4.00
C LEU A 161 16.51 4.21 -3.17
N ALA A 162 15.74 4.04 -2.09
CA ALA A 162 15.39 5.14 -1.19
C ALA A 162 16.64 5.76 -0.55
N ALA A 163 17.59 4.95 -0.07
CA ALA A 163 18.85 5.41 0.50
C ALA A 163 19.71 6.17 -0.54
N HIS A 164 19.82 5.65 -1.76
CA HIS A 164 20.57 6.26 -2.86
C HIS A 164 19.99 7.63 -3.25
N LEU A 165 18.67 7.73 -3.42
CA LEU A 165 17.98 8.98 -3.77
C LEU A 165 18.08 10.01 -2.64
N ASN A 166 17.95 9.60 -1.39
CA ASN A 166 18.16 10.48 -0.24
C ASN A 166 19.61 10.96 -0.15
N ALA A 167 20.59 10.09 -0.40
CA ALA A 167 21.99 10.49 -0.45
C ALA A 167 22.27 11.53 -1.55
N ARG A 168 21.52 11.48 -2.66
CA ARG A 168 21.67 12.42 -3.78
C ARG A 168 20.92 13.74 -3.55
N PHE A 169 19.65 13.70 -3.10
CA PHE A 169 18.74 14.86 -3.11
C PHE A 169 18.39 15.42 -1.72
N ALA A 170 18.58 14.66 -0.61
CA ALA A 170 18.18 15.10 0.73
C ALA A 170 19.26 15.88 1.49
N ARG A 171 20.47 16.05 0.92
CA ARG A 171 21.57 16.77 1.59
C ARG A 171 21.34 18.28 1.56
N PRO A 172 21.71 19.03 2.63
CA PRO A 172 21.69 20.46 2.59
C PRO A 172 22.53 21.01 1.42
N GLY A 173 21.90 21.80 0.55
CA GLY A 173 22.58 22.33 -0.65
C GLY A 173 22.64 21.33 -1.81
N ALA A 174 21.87 20.23 -1.78
CA ALA A 174 21.76 19.35 -2.93
C ALA A 174 21.25 20.13 -4.15
N SER A 175 21.83 19.84 -5.30
CA SER A 175 21.39 20.34 -6.60
C SER A 175 20.52 19.30 -7.29
N GLY A 176 19.52 19.76 -8.03
CA GLY A 176 18.63 18.91 -8.78
C GLY A 176 17.35 18.56 -8.04
N ALA A 177 16.44 17.83 -8.71
CA ALA A 177 15.14 17.47 -8.19
C ALA A 177 14.76 16.03 -8.55
N LEU A 178 13.92 15.43 -7.73
CA LEU A 178 13.30 14.11 -7.95
C LEU A 178 11.80 14.27 -8.14
N LEU A 179 11.27 13.61 -9.16
CA LEU A 179 9.85 13.45 -9.41
C LEU A 179 9.55 11.96 -9.61
N ALA A 180 8.78 11.36 -8.69
CA ALA A 180 8.48 9.94 -8.73
C ALA A 180 6.97 9.67 -8.75
N VAL A 181 6.51 8.93 -9.74
CA VAL A 181 5.18 8.31 -9.75
C VAL A 181 5.34 6.92 -9.15
N THR A 182 4.70 6.63 -8.04
CA THR A 182 4.71 5.29 -7.44
C THR A 182 3.51 5.08 -6.53
N HIS A 183 3.15 3.84 -6.34
CA HIS A 183 2.13 3.41 -5.38
C HIS A 183 2.74 2.81 -4.11
N ASP A 184 4.06 2.72 -4.02
CA ASP A 184 4.80 2.27 -2.84
C ASP A 184 4.79 3.37 -1.76
N ARG A 185 3.94 3.18 -0.76
CA ARG A 185 3.72 4.13 0.33
C ARG A 185 4.94 4.32 1.19
N TRP A 186 5.69 3.23 1.46
CA TRP A 186 6.90 3.29 2.24
C TRP A 186 7.99 4.12 1.54
N PHE A 187 8.15 3.91 0.22
CA PHE A 187 9.08 4.68 -0.58
C PHE A 187 8.72 6.17 -0.59
N LEU A 188 7.43 6.50 -0.72
CA LEU A 188 6.95 7.88 -0.66
C LEU A 188 7.27 8.55 0.68
N ASP A 189 7.04 7.84 1.81
CA ASP A 189 7.37 8.36 3.13
C ASP A 189 8.89 8.52 3.34
N ALA A 190 9.68 7.58 2.83
CA ALA A 190 11.12 7.60 3.00
C ALA A 190 11.84 8.64 2.15
N VAL A 191 11.29 9.01 0.98
CA VAL A 191 12.00 9.82 -0.01
C VAL A 191 11.34 11.18 -0.27
N CYS A 192 10.01 11.26 -0.35
CA CYS A 192 9.31 12.45 -0.82
C CYS A 192 8.99 13.43 0.32
N GLU A 193 9.13 14.73 0.05
CA GLU A 193 8.76 15.84 0.95
C GLU A 193 7.50 16.56 0.50
N HIS A 194 7.10 16.36 -0.75
CA HIS A 194 5.86 16.92 -1.31
C HIS A 194 5.13 15.83 -2.09
N ILE A 195 3.81 15.90 -2.03
CA ILE A 195 2.94 15.00 -2.80
C ILE A 195 2.08 15.83 -3.76
N TRP A 196 2.09 15.46 -5.03
CA TRP A 196 1.16 15.97 -6.03
C TRP A 196 0.08 14.93 -6.28
N GLU A 197 -1.13 15.17 -5.80
CA GLU A 197 -2.28 14.31 -6.07
C GLU A 197 -2.93 14.70 -7.40
N VAL A 198 -2.91 13.81 -8.36
CA VAL A 198 -3.64 13.95 -9.62
C VAL A 198 -5.07 13.51 -9.42
N VAL A 199 -5.98 14.46 -9.29
CA VAL A 199 -7.41 14.22 -9.16
C VAL A 199 -8.00 14.01 -10.55
N PRO A 200 -8.63 12.85 -10.84
CA PRO A 200 -9.13 12.56 -12.17
C PRO A 200 -10.29 13.47 -12.56
N GLY A 201 -10.36 13.80 -13.82
CA GLY A 201 -11.51 14.47 -14.41
C GLY A 201 -12.72 13.54 -14.49
N VAL A 202 -13.91 14.14 -14.49
CA VAL A 202 -15.18 13.43 -14.58
C VAL A 202 -15.90 13.77 -15.87
N ASP A 203 -16.34 12.76 -16.59
CA ASP A 203 -17.27 12.92 -17.70
C ASP A 203 -18.69 12.55 -17.24
N PRO A 204 -19.54 13.55 -16.96
CA PRO A 204 -20.90 13.29 -16.48
C PRO A 204 -21.83 12.72 -17.58
N GLY A 205 -21.37 12.64 -18.82
CA GLY A 205 -22.14 12.17 -19.96
C GLY A 205 -23.28 13.13 -20.42
N GLY A 206 -23.80 12.91 -21.61
CA GLY A 206 -24.83 13.76 -22.22
C GLY A 206 -24.30 15.15 -22.59
N ASP A 207 -25.18 16.18 -22.50
CA ASP A 207 -24.82 17.58 -22.84
C ASP A 207 -24.09 18.33 -21.72
N ARG A 208 -23.67 17.65 -20.64
CA ARG A 208 -22.95 18.29 -19.54
C ARG A 208 -21.48 18.46 -19.90
N PRO A 209 -20.84 19.61 -19.54
CA PRO A 209 -19.43 19.81 -19.78
C PRO A 209 -18.58 18.81 -18.97
N GLN A 210 -17.51 18.30 -19.60
CA GLN A 210 -16.53 17.49 -18.92
C GLN A 210 -15.81 18.33 -17.85
N ILE A 211 -15.64 17.77 -16.68
CA ILE A 211 -14.82 18.34 -15.62
C ILE A 211 -13.41 17.76 -15.80
N ALA A 212 -12.44 18.60 -16.07
CA ALA A 212 -11.05 18.17 -16.28
C ALA A 212 -10.41 17.77 -14.94
N GLY A 213 -9.43 16.87 -15.00
CA GLY A 213 -8.59 16.58 -13.84
C GLY A 213 -7.68 17.75 -13.51
N HIS A 214 -7.22 17.80 -12.28
CA HIS A 214 -6.31 18.82 -11.77
C HIS A 214 -5.29 18.21 -10.80
N VAL A 215 -4.32 19.02 -10.38
CA VAL A 215 -3.30 18.60 -9.43
C VAL A 215 -3.48 19.35 -8.13
N GLU A 216 -3.48 18.64 -7.04
CA GLU A 216 -3.46 19.17 -5.68
C GLU A 216 -2.10 18.93 -5.04
N ILE A 217 -1.55 19.93 -4.38
CA ILE A 217 -0.23 19.89 -3.77
C ILE A 217 -0.38 19.76 -2.27
N TYR A 218 0.36 18.81 -1.69
CA TYR A 218 0.46 18.60 -0.25
C TYR A 218 1.92 18.68 0.19
N ASP A 219 2.14 19.39 1.28
CA ASP A 219 3.44 19.44 1.93
C ASP A 219 3.58 18.29 2.93
N GLY A 220 4.72 17.65 2.93
CA GLY A 220 5.05 16.51 3.79
C GLY A 220 5.07 15.18 3.06
N SER A 221 5.33 14.12 3.83
CA SER A 221 5.39 12.74 3.36
C SER A 221 4.01 12.14 3.09
N TYR A 222 3.98 10.86 2.69
CA TYR A 222 2.72 10.14 2.46
C TYR A 222 1.82 10.09 3.70
N ALA A 223 2.40 9.95 4.90
CA ALA A 223 1.63 9.99 6.15
C ALA A 223 0.92 11.32 6.37
N ALA A 224 1.62 12.45 6.11
CA ALA A 224 1.03 13.78 6.19
C ALA A 224 -0.08 13.97 5.14
N TYR A 225 0.15 13.50 3.92
CA TYR A 225 -0.84 13.51 2.84
C TYR A 225 -2.13 12.77 3.22
N THR A 226 -2.02 11.56 3.79
CA THR A 226 -3.20 10.77 4.17
C THR A 226 -4.07 11.49 5.20
N LEU A 227 -3.47 12.13 6.20
CA LEU A 227 -4.17 12.94 7.20
C LEU A 227 -4.83 14.17 6.57
N ALA A 228 -4.11 14.91 5.75
CA ALA A 228 -4.63 16.10 5.07
C ALA A 228 -5.78 15.75 4.11
N ARG A 229 -5.64 14.63 3.38
CA ARG A 229 -6.70 14.13 2.48
C ARG A 229 -7.95 13.70 3.25
N ALA A 230 -7.79 12.98 4.36
CA ALA A 230 -8.91 12.57 5.21
C ALA A 230 -9.69 13.78 5.75
N GLU A 231 -8.98 14.80 6.23
CA GLU A 231 -9.60 16.04 6.70
C GLU A 231 -10.31 16.80 5.58
N ARG A 232 -9.73 16.87 4.38
CA ARG A 232 -10.39 17.48 3.21
C ARG A 232 -11.67 16.73 2.82
N VAL A 233 -11.64 15.40 2.81
CA VAL A 233 -12.83 14.56 2.54
C VAL A 233 -13.90 14.86 3.56
N ARG A 234 -13.56 14.90 4.85
CA ARG A 234 -14.50 15.22 5.93
C ARG A 234 -15.12 16.61 5.74
N GLN A 235 -14.32 17.61 5.39
CA GLN A 235 -14.82 18.97 5.13
C GLN A 235 -15.73 19.02 3.89
N ALA A 236 -15.39 18.28 2.83
CA ALA A 236 -16.22 18.18 1.63
C ALA A 236 -17.57 17.52 1.92
N ASP A 237 -17.60 16.47 2.74
CA ASP A 237 -18.83 15.78 3.14
C ASP A 237 -19.73 16.69 3.98
N VAL A 238 -19.16 17.46 4.92
CA VAL A 238 -19.92 18.47 5.69
C VAL A 238 -20.48 19.55 4.77
N ALA A 239 -19.68 20.02 3.81
CA ALA A 239 -20.14 21.01 2.82
C ALA A 239 -21.25 20.45 1.92
N ALA A 240 -21.12 19.19 1.48
CA ALA A 240 -22.11 18.48 0.68
C ALA A 240 -23.43 18.30 1.46
N ALA A 241 -23.36 17.90 2.73
CA ALA A 241 -24.53 17.78 3.60
C ALA A 241 -25.25 19.14 3.81
N LYS A 242 -24.48 20.22 4.03
CA LYS A 242 -25.04 21.57 4.11
C LYS A 242 -25.72 21.97 2.80
N ARG A 243 -25.10 21.67 1.65
CA ARG A 243 -25.65 21.97 0.32
C ARG A 243 -26.93 21.16 0.06
N ALA A 244 -26.98 19.87 0.39
CA ALA A 244 -28.15 19.02 0.27
C ALA A 244 -29.32 19.52 1.13
N ASN A 245 -29.06 19.98 2.36
CA ASN A 245 -30.03 20.59 3.23
C ASN A 245 -30.61 21.90 2.66
N LEU A 246 -29.74 22.74 2.07
CA LEU A 246 -30.17 23.96 1.39
C LEU A 246 -31.05 23.62 0.18
N LEU A 247 -30.62 22.71 -0.67
CA LEU A 247 -31.41 22.25 -1.83
C LEU A 247 -32.76 21.70 -1.41
N THR A 248 -32.83 20.90 -0.34
CA THR A 248 -34.08 20.38 0.20
C THR A 248 -35.02 21.52 0.65
N LYS A 249 -34.45 22.54 1.31
CA LYS A 249 -35.22 23.73 1.72
C LYS A 249 -35.76 24.51 0.52
N GLU A 250 -34.92 24.75 -0.48
CA GLU A 250 -35.30 25.47 -1.71
C GLU A 250 -36.37 24.70 -2.52
N LEU A 251 -36.19 23.39 -2.67
CA LEU A 251 -37.18 22.51 -3.33
C LEU A 251 -38.48 22.45 -2.56
N ALA A 252 -38.44 22.38 -1.22
CA ALA A 252 -39.66 22.44 -0.40
C ALA A 252 -40.38 23.79 -0.52
N TRP A 253 -39.62 24.90 -0.63
CA TRP A 253 -40.18 26.22 -0.88
C TRP A 253 -40.79 26.33 -2.29
N LEU A 254 -40.14 25.82 -3.32
CA LEU A 254 -40.66 25.76 -4.69
C LEU A 254 -41.94 24.92 -4.81
N ARG A 255 -42.03 23.81 -4.06
CA ARG A 255 -43.23 22.93 -4.04
C ARG A 255 -44.44 23.54 -3.35
N ARG A 256 -44.25 24.38 -2.31
CA ARG A 256 -45.35 25.01 -1.55
C ARG A 256 -46.18 26.04 -2.35
N GLY A 257 -45.77 26.36 -3.56
CA GLY A 257 -46.49 27.34 -4.40
C GLY A 257 -46.31 28.78 -3.93
N ALA A 258 -46.32 29.72 -4.87
CA ALA A 258 -46.34 31.15 -4.52
C ALA A 258 -47.73 31.53 -3.95
N PRO A 259 -47.79 32.36 -2.86
CA PRO A 259 -49.03 32.98 -2.47
C PRO A 259 -49.66 33.74 -3.66
N ALA A 260 -50.96 33.75 -3.76
CA ALA A 260 -51.78 34.12 -4.94
C ALA A 260 -51.50 35.50 -5.60
N ARG A 261 -50.51 36.25 -5.16
CA ARG A 261 -50.17 37.62 -5.64
C ARG A 261 -48.72 37.92 -5.97
N THR A 262 -47.80 36.94 -5.86
CA THR A 262 -46.35 37.17 -6.17
C THR A 262 -45.82 36.10 -7.11
N SER A 263 -45.22 36.51 -8.24
CA SER A 263 -44.45 35.62 -9.11
C SER A 263 -43.25 35.06 -8.33
N LYS A 264 -42.94 33.77 -8.53
CA LYS A 264 -41.71 33.16 -7.93
C LYS A 264 -40.50 33.98 -8.35
N PRO A 265 -39.68 34.47 -7.41
CA PRO A 265 -38.48 35.22 -7.75
C PRO A 265 -37.56 34.36 -8.59
N LYS A 266 -37.13 34.85 -9.77
CA LYS A 266 -36.19 34.15 -10.70
C LYS A 266 -34.89 33.77 -10.00
N PHE A 267 -34.50 34.52 -8.97
CA PHE A 267 -33.32 34.26 -8.16
C PHE A 267 -33.33 32.90 -7.45
N HIS A 268 -34.46 32.48 -6.84
CA HIS A 268 -34.56 31.17 -6.16
C HIS A 268 -34.59 30.00 -7.13
N ILE A 269 -35.12 30.19 -8.33
CA ILE A 269 -35.06 29.15 -9.38
C ILE A 269 -33.63 28.98 -9.86
N ALA A 270 -32.93 30.08 -10.16
CA ALA A 270 -31.54 30.06 -10.57
C ALA A 270 -30.59 29.50 -9.47
N ALA A 271 -30.85 29.83 -8.19
CA ALA A 271 -30.12 29.26 -7.07
C ALA A 271 -30.30 27.74 -6.92
N ALA A 272 -31.53 27.23 -7.09
CA ALA A 272 -31.79 25.79 -7.06
C ALA A 272 -31.19 25.08 -8.27
N GLU A 273 -31.24 25.67 -9.47
CA GLU A 273 -30.60 25.15 -10.67
C GLU A 273 -29.08 25.11 -10.55
N ALA A 274 -28.44 26.15 -9.98
CA ALA A 274 -27.02 26.16 -9.69
C ALA A 274 -26.61 25.09 -8.67
N LEU A 275 -27.40 24.88 -7.61
CA LEU A 275 -27.15 23.81 -6.62
C LEU A 275 -27.31 22.40 -7.20
N ILE A 276 -28.23 22.20 -8.15
CA ILE A 276 -28.42 20.93 -8.85
C ILE A 276 -27.25 20.66 -9.82
N ALA A 277 -26.78 21.72 -10.50
CA ALA A 277 -25.66 21.61 -11.45
C ALA A 277 -24.33 21.28 -10.77
N ASP A 278 -24.17 21.66 -9.49
CA ASP A 278 -22.92 21.52 -8.71
C ASP A 278 -22.94 20.27 -7.79
N VAL A 279 -23.66 19.20 -8.14
CA VAL A 279 -23.63 17.93 -7.41
C VAL A 279 -22.36 17.18 -7.77
N PRO A 280 -21.44 16.90 -6.81
CA PRO A 280 -20.28 16.08 -7.06
C PRO A 280 -20.69 14.67 -7.53
N PRO A 281 -19.92 14.03 -8.41
CA PRO A 281 -20.19 12.66 -8.79
C PRO A 281 -20.09 11.72 -7.57
N PRO A 282 -20.89 10.63 -7.54
CA PRO A 282 -20.80 9.63 -6.48
C PRO A 282 -19.39 9.04 -6.46
N ARG A 283 -18.79 8.96 -5.27
CA ARG A 283 -17.50 8.28 -5.07
C ARG A 283 -17.73 6.78 -5.05
N ASP A 284 -16.81 6.03 -5.66
CA ASP A 284 -16.76 4.57 -5.52
C ASP A 284 -16.24 4.25 -4.10
N THR A 285 -17.14 3.93 -3.19
CA THR A 285 -16.81 3.48 -1.83
C THR A 285 -16.95 1.97 -1.76
N VAL A 286 -15.91 1.29 -1.25
CA VAL A 286 -15.98 -0.14 -0.92
C VAL A 286 -16.57 -0.27 0.48
N GLU A 287 -17.67 -1.00 0.60
CA GLU A 287 -18.24 -1.32 1.91
C GLU A 287 -17.52 -2.53 2.50
N LEU A 288 -17.11 -2.43 3.79
CA LEU A 288 -16.57 -3.52 4.58
C LEU A 288 -17.56 -4.69 4.65
N VAL A 289 -17.11 -5.86 4.25
CA VAL A 289 -17.97 -7.04 4.09
C VAL A 289 -17.42 -8.20 4.89
N LYS A 290 -18.09 -8.63 5.97
CA LYS A 290 -17.78 -9.86 6.68
C LYS A 290 -18.36 -11.05 5.91
N MET A 291 -17.50 -11.75 5.18
CA MET A 291 -17.92 -12.94 4.43
C MET A 291 -17.97 -14.19 5.31
N ALA A 292 -18.97 -15.02 5.09
CA ALA A 292 -18.98 -16.37 5.63
C ALA A 292 -17.96 -17.22 4.85
N THR A 293 -17.05 -17.86 5.55
CA THR A 293 -16.14 -18.87 4.97
C THR A 293 -16.55 -20.26 5.37
N ALA A 294 -16.20 -21.27 4.57
CA ALA A 294 -16.36 -22.65 4.94
C ALA A 294 -15.59 -22.95 6.25
N ARG A 295 -16.20 -23.71 7.17
CA ARG A 295 -15.59 -24.02 8.47
C ARG A 295 -14.25 -24.74 8.28
N LEU A 296 -13.15 -24.15 8.76
CA LEU A 296 -11.84 -24.77 8.84
C LEU A 296 -11.81 -25.83 9.94
N GLY A 297 -11.21 -26.98 9.64
CA GLY A 297 -10.85 -27.99 10.64
C GLY A 297 -9.64 -27.54 11.46
N LYS A 298 -9.18 -28.40 12.37
CA LYS A 298 -8.01 -28.13 13.21
C LYS A 298 -6.69 -28.17 12.41
N ASP A 299 -6.61 -29.05 11.40
CA ASP A 299 -5.46 -29.16 10.50
C ASP A 299 -5.76 -28.34 9.24
N VAL A 300 -4.89 -27.40 8.90
CA VAL A 300 -4.98 -26.58 7.67
C VAL A 300 -4.01 -27.13 6.63
N ILE A 301 -2.76 -26.70 6.64
CA ILE A 301 -1.72 -27.21 5.75
C ILE A 301 -0.42 -27.33 6.55
N ASP A 302 0.16 -28.54 6.57
CA ASP A 302 1.43 -28.82 7.21
C ASP A 302 2.44 -29.23 6.14
N LEU A 303 3.59 -28.57 6.12
CA LEU A 303 4.80 -28.99 5.43
C LEU A 303 5.63 -29.78 6.43
N GLU A 304 5.96 -31.03 6.13
CA GLU A 304 6.74 -31.90 7.01
C GLU A 304 8.00 -32.33 6.28
N ASP A 305 9.17 -31.83 6.74
CA ASP A 305 10.52 -32.11 6.22
C ASP A 305 10.62 -31.94 4.69
N VAL A 306 10.02 -30.86 4.18
CA VAL A 306 9.86 -30.60 2.75
C VAL A 306 11.14 -30.06 2.14
N SER A 307 11.64 -30.74 1.10
CA SER A 307 12.72 -30.23 0.24
C SER A 307 12.25 -30.17 -1.22
N VAL A 308 12.63 -29.10 -1.91
CA VAL A 308 12.31 -28.88 -3.33
C VAL A 308 13.56 -28.51 -4.11
N SER A 309 13.80 -29.24 -5.18
CA SER A 309 14.90 -28.96 -6.10
C SER A 309 14.45 -29.07 -7.55
N PHE A 310 15.06 -28.22 -8.38
CA PHE A 310 14.86 -28.20 -9.82
C PHE A 310 16.16 -28.53 -10.55
N THR A 311 16.05 -29.14 -11.73
CA THR A 311 17.18 -29.39 -12.61
C THR A 311 17.29 -28.25 -13.63
N ARG A 312 18.43 -27.57 -13.67
CA ARG A 312 18.69 -26.53 -14.66
C ARG A 312 18.92 -27.14 -16.06
N PRO A 313 18.85 -26.33 -17.14
CA PRO A 313 19.13 -26.81 -18.50
C PRO A 313 20.56 -27.37 -18.68
N ASP A 314 21.51 -26.93 -17.87
CA ASP A 314 22.89 -27.40 -17.83
C ASP A 314 23.06 -28.74 -17.06
N GLY A 315 21.97 -29.28 -16.52
CA GLY A 315 21.96 -30.50 -15.71
C GLY A 315 22.33 -30.31 -14.24
N SER A 316 22.67 -29.09 -13.81
CA SER A 316 22.92 -28.79 -12.39
C SER A 316 21.63 -28.79 -11.57
N ARG A 317 21.74 -29.19 -10.30
CA ARG A 317 20.64 -29.17 -9.34
C ARG A 317 20.58 -27.80 -8.65
N LEU A 318 19.39 -27.22 -8.59
CA LEU A 318 19.09 -26.01 -7.85
C LEU A 318 18.16 -26.37 -6.69
N ASP A 319 18.66 -26.35 -5.48
CA ASP A 319 17.89 -26.57 -4.27
C ASP A 319 17.24 -25.24 -3.85
N ILE A 320 15.92 -25.20 -3.77
CA ILE A 320 15.14 -24.01 -3.41
C ILE A 320 14.71 -24.06 -1.95
N LEU A 321 14.28 -25.24 -1.47
CA LEU A 321 13.89 -25.48 -0.09
C LEU A 321 14.59 -26.73 0.42
N GLU A 322 15.07 -26.70 1.66
CA GLU A 322 15.79 -27.80 2.32
C GLU A 322 15.18 -28.05 3.71
N ASP A 323 14.62 -29.24 3.92
CA ASP A 323 14.12 -29.73 5.20
C ASP A 323 13.19 -28.76 5.94
N VAL A 324 12.25 -28.15 5.20
CA VAL A 324 11.31 -27.16 5.74
C VAL A 324 10.16 -27.84 6.45
N THR A 325 10.04 -27.60 7.74
CA THR A 325 8.86 -27.96 8.54
C THR A 325 8.12 -26.70 8.95
N TRP A 326 6.90 -26.52 8.40
CA TRP A 326 6.07 -25.37 8.67
C TRP A 326 4.59 -25.73 8.72
N ARG A 327 3.87 -25.23 9.73
CA ARG A 327 2.45 -25.53 9.95
C ARG A 327 1.64 -24.26 9.94
N LEU A 328 0.59 -24.26 9.14
CA LEU A 328 -0.40 -23.20 9.12
C LEU A 328 -1.57 -23.51 10.05
N ALA A 329 -1.86 -22.62 10.96
CA ALA A 329 -2.99 -22.72 11.88
C ALA A 329 -4.29 -22.15 11.27
N PRO A 330 -5.47 -22.55 11.79
CA PRO A 330 -6.73 -21.93 11.41
C PRO A 330 -6.77 -20.43 11.76
N ALA A 331 -7.23 -19.62 10.81
CA ALA A 331 -7.32 -18.16 10.91
C ALA A 331 -5.97 -17.44 11.12
N GLU A 332 -4.86 -18.12 10.91
CA GLU A 332 -3.51 -17.52 10.96
C GLU A 332 -3.25 -16.64 9.73
N ARG A 333 -2.57 -15.53 9.94
CA ARG A 333 -2.25 -14.57 8.88
C ARG A 333 -0.74 -14.38 8.78
N VAL A 334 -0.15 -14.89 7.72
CA VAL A 334 1.31 -14.95 7.54
C VAL A 334 1.76 -14.13 6.35
N GLY A 335 2.72 -13.24 6.58
CA GLY A 335 3.46 -12.53 5.53
C GLY A 335 4.74 -13.27 5.16
N ILE A 336 5.02 -13.42 3.87
CA ILE A 336 6.27 -14.02 3.38
C ILE A 336 7.11 -12.92 2.72
N VAL A 337 8.31 -12.71 3.24
CA VAL A 337 9.29 -11.75 2.73
C VAL A 337 10.52 -12.49 2.21
N GLY A 338 11.16 -11.98 1.18
CA GLY A 338 12.41 -12.57 0.68
C GLY A 338 12.81 -11.98 -0.65
N VAL A 339 14.09 -12.16 -1.00
CA VAL A 339 14.63 -11.74 -2.30
C VAL A 339 13.93 -12.42 -3.47
N ASN A 340 14.05 -11.83 -4.63
CA ASN A 340 13.57 -12.46 -5.85
C ASN A 340 14.33 -13.76 -6.12
N GLY A 341 13.60 -14.85 -6.42
CA GLY A 341 14.20 -16.19 -6.61
C GLY A 341 14.42 -17.00 -5.32
N ALA A 342 14.12 -16.48 -4.12
CA ALA A 342 14.26 -17.20 -2.85
C ALA A 342 13.28 -18.36 -2.63
N GLY A 343 12.33 -18.59 -3.56
CA GLY A 343 11.36 -19.68 -3.46
C GLY A 343 9.97 -19.28 -2.94
N LYS A 344 9.63 -17.99 -2.91
CA LYS A 344 8.30 -17.51 -2.47
C LYS A 344 7.16 -18.19 -3.23
N THR A 345 7.18 -18.11 -4.56
CA THR A 345 6.19 -18.77 -5.42
C THR A 345 6.23 -20.30 -5.31
N THR A 346 7.40 -20.89 -5.04
CA THR A 346 7.55 -22.33 -4.79
C THR A 346 6.77 -22.76 -3.55
N ILE A 347 6.87 -22.01 -2.45
CA ILE A 347 6.07 -22.27 -1.24
C ILE A 347 4.57 -22.13 -1.54
N LEU A 348 4.14 -21.08 -2.23
CA LEU A 348 2.73 -20.91 -2.59
C LEU A 348 2.22 -22.09 -3.44
N ASN A 349 3.02 -22.57 -4.40
CA ASN A 349 2.67 -23.74 -5.22
C ASN A 349 2.59 -25.03 -4.41
N LEU A 350 3.44 -25.22 -3.41
CA LEU A 350 3.33 -26.33 -2.44
C LEU A 350 2.04 -26.22 -1.63
N LEU A 351 1.73 -25.04 -1.10
CA LEU A 351 0.50 -24.81 -0.32
C LEU A 351 -0.75 -24.96 -1.19
N ARG A 352 -0.71 -24.55 -2.45
CA ARG A 352 -1.79 -24.73 -3.43
C ARG A 352 -1.94 -26.20 -3.87
N GLY A 353 -0.82 -26.94 -3.95
CA GLY A 353 -0.70 -28.32 -4.32
C GLY A 353 -0.46 -28.61 -5.78
N ASP A 354 -0.05 -27.62 -6.48
CA ASP A 354 0.37 -27.73 -7.87
C ASP A 354 1.80 -28.26 -7.98
N LEU A 355 2.56 -28.17 -6.88
CA LEU A 355 3.90 -28.70 -6.77
C LEU A 355 3.97 -29.80 -5.72
N THR A 356 4.55 -30.94 -6.10
CA THR A 356 4.89 -32.02 -5.17
C THR A 356 6.32 -31.84 -4.69
N PRO A 357 6.60 -31.97 -3.37
CA PRO A 357 7.96 -31.84 -2.88
C PRO A 357 8.85 -32.97 -3.41
N THR A 358 10.16 -32.69 -3.53
CA THR A 358 11.18 -33.70 -3.90
C THR A 358 11.39 -34.70 -2.75
N LEU A 359 11.40 -34.21 -1.51
CA LEU A 359 11.47 -34.99 -0.27
C LEU A 359 10.45 -34.42 0.72
N GLY A 360 10.07 -35.23 1.71
CA GLY A 360 9.06 -34.83 2.70
C GLY A 360 7.62 -34.99 2.19
N ARG A 361 6.68 -34.34 2.87
CA ARG A 361 5.25 -34.41 2.48
C ARG A 361 4.50 -33.13 2.84
N VAL A 362 3.44 -32.86 2.07
CA VAL A 362 2.47 -31.81 2.34
C VAL A 362 1.16 -32.47 2.82
N LYS A 363 0.75 -32.19 4.05
CA LYS A 363 -0.49 -32.68 4.62
C LYS A 363 -1.53 -31.58 4.58
N ARG A 364 -2.72 -31.86 4.06
CA ARG A 364 -3.84 -30.92 3.99
C ARG A 364 -5.05 -31.40 4.76
N GLY A 365 -5.70 -30.48 5.44
CA GLY A 365 -6.97 -30.73 6.08
C GLY A 365 -8.07 -31.04 5.06
N LYS A 366 -8.98 -31.96 5.40
CA LYS A 366 -10.07 -32.42 4.50
C LYS A 366 -11.06 -31.32 4.12
N THR A 367 -11.16 -30.27 4.92
CA THR A 367 -12.11 -29.14 4.72
C THR A 367 -11.45 -27.93 4.10
N VAL A 368 -10.17 -28.01 3.76
CA VAL A 368 -9.40 -26.90 3.19
C VAL A 368 -9.85 -26.60 1.77
N GLN A 369 -10.26 -25.36 1.55
CA GLN A 369 -10.58 -24.77 0.25
C GLN A 369 -9.64 -23.61 0.01
N VAL A 370 -8.62 -23.86 -0.83
CA VAL A 370 -7.60 -22.86 -1.18
C VAL A 370 -8.07 -22.04 -2.37
N ALA A 371 -8.02 -20.71 -2.24
CA ALA A 371 -8.08 -19.81 -3.38
C ALA A 371 -6.77 -19.03 -3.47
N THR A 372 -6.31 -18.79 -4.69
CA THR A 372 -5.04 -18.11 -4.95
C THR A 372 -5.26 -16.91 -5.85
N LEU A 373 -4.77 -15.74 -5.41
CA LEU A 373 -4.63 -14.58 -6.25
C LEU A 373 -3.22 -14.62 -6.84
N SER A 374 -3.11 -15.06 -8.10
CA SER A 374 -1.84 -15.09 -8.83
C SER A 374 -1.43 -13.68 -9.26
N GLN A 375 -0.14 -13.49 -9.56
CA GLN A 375 0.37 -12.24 -10.10
C GLN A 375 -0.28 -11.90 -11.46
N ASP A 376 -0.57 -12.93 -12.28
CA ASP A 376 -1.15 -12.77 -13.60
C ASP A 376 -2.68 -12.71 -13.56
N THR A 377 -3.25 -11.85 -14.42
CA THR A 377 -4.71 -11.72 -14.60
C THR A 377 -5.24 -12.51 -15.81
N HIS A 378 -4.43 -13.42 -16.38
CA HIS A 378 -4.77 -14.20 -17.59
C HIS A 378 -6.07 -15.01 -17.44
N GLU A 379 -6.47 -15.39 -16.22
CA GLU A 379 -7.76 -16.04 -15.98
C GLU A 379 -8.95 -15.21 -16.46
N LEU A 380 -8.84 -13.88 -16.39
CA LEU A 380 -9.89 -12.97 -16.85
C LEU A 380 -9.88 -12.77 -18.37
N ASP A 381 -8.81 -13.11 -19.08
CA ASP A 381 -8.73 -12.97 -20.53
C ASP A 381 -9.67 -13.95 -21.24
N ALA A 382 -9.87 -15.12 -20.67
CA ALA A 382 -10.87 -16.09 -21.13
C ALA A 382 -12.32 -15.56 -20.97
N LEU A 383 -12.53 -14.57 -20.10
CA LEU A 383 -13.82 -13.95 -19.78
C LEU A 383 -13.95 -12.53 -20.36
N ALA A 384 -13.05 -12.13 -21.26
CA ALA A 384 -12.93 -10.75 -21.77
C ALA A 384 -14.24 -10.19 -22.35
N ASP A 385 -15.06 -11.02 -22.98
CA ASP A 385 -16.35 -10.65 -23.57
C ASP A 385 -17.51 -10.60 -22.56
N MET A 386 -17.36 -11.18 -21.37
CA MET A 386 -18.36 -11.15 -20.32
C MET A 386 -18.44 -9.77 -19.67
N ARG A 387 -19.59 -9.44 -19.10
CA ARG A 387 -19.73 -8.26 -18.24
C ARG A 387 -19.21 -8.57 -16.84
N VAL A 388 -18.75 -7.54 -16.14
CA VAL A 388 -18.23 -7.69 -14.77
C VAL A 388 -19.21 -8.46 -13.87
N VAL A 389 -20.50 -8.07 -13.85
CA VAL A 389 -21.53 -8.72 -13.02
C VAL A 389 -21.77 -10.18 -13.44
N GLU A 390 -21.69 -10.49 -14.73
CA GLU A 390 -21.86 -11.86 -15.23
C GLU A 390 -20.68 -12.75 -14.81
N ALA A 391 -19.45 -12.24 -14.86
CA ALA A 391 -18.27 -12.94 -14.43
C ALA A 391 -18.26 -13.24 -12.92
N VAL A 392 -18.90 -12.40 -12.11
CA VAL A 392 -19.10 -12.66 -10.68
C VAL A 392 -20.18 -13.69 -10.46
N ALA A 393 -21.32 -13.57 -11.16
CA ALA A 393 -22.44 -14.52 -11.07
C ALA A 393 -22.08 -15.93 -11.58
N ASP A 394 -21.09 -16.04 -12.47
CA ASP A 394 -20.53 -17.32 -12.95
C ASP A 394 -19.91 -18.16 -11.82
N VAL A 395 -19.30 -17.50 -10.83
CA VAL A 395 -18.75 -18.17 -9.64
C VAL A 395 -19.86 -18.54 -8.64
N ALA A 396 -20.68 -17.56 -8.28
CA ALA A 396 -21.83 -17.76 -7.40
C ALA A 396 -22.86 -16.65 -7.63
N GLN A 397 -24.15 -17.01 -7.66
CA GLN A 397 -25.26 -16.05 -7.83
C GLN A 397 -25.51 -15.26 -6.54
N THR A 398 -25.33 -15.90 -5.39
CA THR A 398 -25.49 -15.32 -4.06
C THR A 398 -24.37 -15.80 -3.13
N VAL A 399 -24.02 -14.97 -2.18
CA VAL A 399 -23.05 -15.30 -1.10
C VAL A 399 -23.63 -14.79 0.23
N VAL A 400 -23.33 -15.47 1.31
CA VAL A 400 -23.75 -15.04 2.65
C VAL A 400 -22.73 -14.05 3.21
N VAL A 401 -23.22 -12.85 3.52
CA VAL A 401 -22.46 -11.73 4.05
C VAL A 401 -23.16 -11.21 5.29
N ASP A 402 -22.49 -11.15 6.43
CA ASP A 402 -23.10 -10.73 7.71
C ASP A 402 -24.42 -11.47 8.02
N GLY A 403 -24.51 -12.76 7.64
CA GLY A 403 -25.70 -13.59 7.82
C GLY A 403 -26.85 -13.28 6.87
N LYS A 404 -26.66 -12.44 5.85
CA LYS A 404 -27.64 -12.10 4.81
C LYS A 404 -27.16 -12.61 3.45
N GLU A 405 -28.09 -13.05 2.63
CA GLU A 405 -27.80 -13.38 1.23
C GLU A 405 -27.61 -12.10 0.43
N VAL A 406 -26.49 -11.97 -0.25
CA VAL A 406 -26.11 -10.86 -1.12
C VAL A 406 -25.94 -11.40 -2.54
N SER A 407 -26.61 -10.78 -3.52
CA SER A 407 -26.49 -11.18 -4.92
C SER A 407 -25.16 -10.72 -5.54
N ALA A 408 -24.75 -11.35 -6.65
CA ALA A 408 -23.59 -10.96 -7.41
C ALA A 408 -23.58 -9.46 -7.80
N SER A 409 -24.75 -8.91 -8.17
CA SER A 409 -24.89 -7.48 -8.50
C SER A 409 -24.65 -6.58 -7.28
N GLN A 410 -25.25 -6.93 -6.13
CA GLN A 410 -25.01 -6.17 -4.89
C GLN A 410 -23.55 -6.27 -4.43
N MET A 411 -22.92 -7.44 -4.61
CA MET A 411 -21.51 -7.61 -4.28
C MET A 411 -20.61 -6.74 -5.18
N THR A 412 -20.94 -6.68 -6.46
CA THR A 412 -20.22 -5.84 -7.43
C THR A 412 -20.30 -4.35 -7.03
N GLU A 413 -21.48 -3.87 -6.61
CA GLU A 413 -21.66 -2.50 -6.12
C GLU A 413 -20.87 -2.24 -4.81
N ARG A 414 -20.87 -3.18 -3.84
CA ARG A 414 -20.12 -3.08 -2.59
C ARG A 414 -18.61 -3.05 -2.79
N MET A 415 -18.12 -3.72 -3.86
CA MET A 415 -16.71 -3.72 -4.23
C MET A 415 -16.31 -2.48 -5.07
N GLY A 416 -17.13 -1.44 -5.08
CA GLY A 416 -16.83 -0.15 -5.69
C GLY A 416 -16.98 -0.13 -7.21
N PHE A 417 -17.75 -1.04 -7.81
CA PHE A 417 -18.16 -0.90 -9.20
C PHE A 417 -19.46 -0.14 -9.27
N THR A 418 -19.46 1.02 -9.91
CA THR A 418 -20.72 1.72 -10.21
C THR A 418 -21.62 0.82 -11.06
N ARG A 419 -22.92 1.08 -11.02
CA ARG A 419 -23.89 0.30 -11.80
C ARG A 419 -23.58 0.27 -13.30
N ALA A 420 -23.06 1.36 -13.85
CA ALA A 420 -22.64 1.42 -15.25
C ALA A 420 -21.41 0.52 -15.49
N ARG A 421 -20.42 0.56 -14.59
CA ARG A 421 -19.20 -0.25 -14.67
C ARG A 421 -19.47 -1.75 -14.47
N ALA A 422 -20.42 -2.11 -13.60
CA ALA A 422 -20.84 -3.51 -13.41
C ALA A 422 -21.34 -4.19 -14.70
N TYR A 423 -21.88 -3.42 -15.63
CA TYR A 423 -22.37 -3.90 -16.93
C TYR A 423 -21.40 -3.68 -18.10
N THR A 424 -20.18 -3.15 -17.82
CA THR A 424 -19.09 -3.01 -18.80
C THR A 424 -18.42 -4.37 -19.03
N ARG A 425 -17.85 -4.59 -20.22
CA ARG A 425 -17.09 -5.81 -20.56
C ARG A 425 -15.75 -5.82 -19.83
N ILE A 426 -15.27 -7.01 -19.48
CA ILE A 426 -13.98 -7.19 -18.81
C ILE A 426 -12.81 -6.66 -19.66
N SER A 427 -12.92 -6.74 -20.99
CA SER A 427 -11.92 -6.16 -21.92
C SER A 427 -11.79 -4.63 -21.81
N GLU A 428 -12.81 -3.94 -21.31
CA GLU A 428 -12.90 -2.47 -21.27
C GLU A 428 -12.59 -1.88 -19.88
N ILE A 429 -12.38 -2.71 -18.86
CA ILE A 429 -12.05 -2.27 -17.51
C ILE A 429 -10.55 -2.09 -17.31
N SER A 430 -10.15 -1.20 -16.42
CA SER A 430 -8.76 -0.93 -16.06
C SER A 430 -8.09 -2.12 -15.35
N GLY A 431 -6.75 -2.15 -15.31
CA GLY A 431 -5.97 -3.17 -14.61
C GLY A 431 -6.36 -3.28 -13.12
N GLY A 432 -6.52 -2.15 -12.43
CA GLY A 432 -6.97 -2.14 -11.03
C GLY A 432 -8.41 -2.66 -10.87
N GLU A 433 -9.32 -2.34 -11.79
CA GLU A 433 -10.69 -2.92 -11.80
C GLU A 433 -10.65 -4.43 -12.09
N ARG A 434 -9.77 -4.90 -12.98
CA ARG A 434 -9.55 -6.33 -13.24
C ARG A 434 -9.06 -7.04 -11.96
N ARG A 435 -8.13 -6.44 -11.23
CA ARG A 435 -7.61 -7.00 -9.98
C ARG A 435 -8.69 -7.08 -8.90
N ARG A 436 -9.51 -6.03 -8.74
CA ARG A 436 -10.68 -6.05 -7.84
C ARG A 436 -11.69 -7.13 -8.25
N LEU A 437 -11.96 -7.29 -9.54
CA LEU A 437 -12.85 -8.34 -10.05
C LEU A 437 -12.29 -9.73 -9.74
N GLN A 438 -10.99 -9.95 -9.94
CA GLN A 438 -10.33 -11.22 -9.63
C GLN A 438 -10.46 -11.57 -8.15
N LEU A 439 -10.15 -10.62 -7.26
CA LEU A 439 -10.31 -10.80 -5.82
C LEU A 439 -11.77 -11.07 -5.43
N MET A 440 -12.73 -10.34 -6.00
CA MET A 440 -14.15 -10.56 -5.78
C MET A 440 -14.59 -11.97 -6.19
N ARG A 441 -14.17 -12.45 -7.36
CA ARG A 441 -14.45 -13.82 -7.82
C ARG A 441 -13.89 -14.87 -6.85
N LEU A 442 -12.66 -14.67 -6.37
CA LEU A 442 -12.06 -15.55 -5.36
C LEU A 442 -12.87 -15.58 -4.07
N LEU A 443 -13.29 -14.44 -3.57
CA LEU A 443 -14.08 -14.36 -2.35
C LEU A 443 -15.49 -14.93 -2.50
N MET A 444 -16.11 -14.81 -3.67
CA MET A 444 -17.40 -15.42 -3.98
C MET A 444 -17.35 -16.96 -3.93
N SER A 445 -16.18 -17.59 -4.14
CA SER A 445 -15.99 -19.03 -3.97
C SER A 445 -15.95 -19.48 -2.50
N GLN A 446 -16.04 -18.56 -1.54
CA GLN A 446 -16.03 -18.80 -0.10
C GLN A 446 -14.82 -19.65 0.38
N PRO A 447 -13.58 -19.30 0.01
CA PRO A 447 -12.41 -20.03 0.45
C PRO A 447 -12.22 -19.88 1.96
N ASN A 448 -11.53 -20.84 2.57
CA ASN A 448 -11.10 -20.75 3.95
C ASN A 448 -9.57 -20.62 4.11
N VAL A 449 -8.84 -20.76 3.00
CA VAL A 449 -7.41 -20.43 2.89
C VAL A 449 -7.22 -19.55 1.65
N LEU A 450 -6.63 -18.38 1.84
CA LEU A 450 -6.36 -17.43 0.78
C LEU A 450 -4.85 -17.25 0.62
N LEU A 451 -4.34 -17.50 -0.56
CA LEU A 451 -2.94 -17.31 -0.93
C LEU A 451 -2.83 -16.12 -1.88
N LEU A 452 -2.03 -15.12 -1.52
CA LEU A 452 -1.85 -13.91 -2.33
C LEU A 452 -0.37 -13.81 -2.76
N ASP A 453 -0.14 -13.76 -4.07
CA ASP A 453 1.19 -13.55 -4.67
C ASP A 453 1.25 -12.15 -5.26
N GLU A 454 2.05 -11.27 -4.62
CA GLU A 454 2.23 -9.86 -4.97
C GLU A 454 0.88 -9.16 -5.30
N PRO A 455 -0.05 -9.10 -4.36
CA PRO A 455 -1.40 -8.60 -4.63
C PRO A 455 -1.42 -7.09 -4.90
N THR A 456 -0.38 -6.36 -4.53
CA THR A 456 -0.28 -4.90 -4.61
C THR A 456 0.18 -4.37 -5.96
N ASN A 457 0.75 -5.24 -6.80
CA ASN A 457 1.27 -4.82 -8.10
C ASN A 457 0.16 -4.22 -8.98
N ASP A 458 0.48 -3.10 -9.66
CA ASP A 458 -0.41 -2.36 -10.58
C ASP A 458 -1.67 -1.75 -9.93
N LEU A 459 -1.79 -1.76 -8.58
CA LEU A 459 -2.90 -1.14 -7.88
C LEU A 459 -2.56 0.30 -7.47
N ASP A 460 -3.54 1.18 -7.61
CA ASP A 460 -3.44 2.52 -7.03
C ASP A 460 -3.72 2.51 -5.51
N THR A 461 -3.32 3.56 -4.83
CA THR A 461 -3.41 3.68 -3.37
C THR A 461 -4.82 3.52 -2.82
N ASP A 462 -5.86 3.94 -3.55
CA ASP A 462 -7.25 3.82 -3.13
C ASP A 462 -7.74 2.37 -3.26
N THR A 463 -7.36 1.70 -4.34
CA THR A 463 -7.64 0.27 -4.54
C THR A 463 -6.89 -0.58 -3.52
N LEU A 464 -5.63 -0.23 -3.20
CA LEU A 464 -4.85 -0.89 -2.14
C LEU A 464 -5.54 -0.78 -0.78
N ALA A 465 -5.95 0.41 -0.38
CA ALA A 465 -6.65 0.61 0.89
C ALA A 465 -7.95 -0.22 0.97
N SER A 466 -8.73 -0.23 -0.12
CA SER A 466 -9.95 -1.03 -0.21
C SER A 466 -9.69 -2.53 -0.12
N MET A 467 -8.61 -3.02 -0.72
CA MET A 467 -8.19 -4.42 -0.65
C MET A 467 -7.73 -4.78 0.76
N GLU A 468 -6.97 -3.92 1.42
CA GLU A 468 -6.53 -4.11 2.81
C GLU A 468 -7.71 -4.23 3.75
N ASP A 469 -8.69 -3.31 3.65
CA ASP A 469 -9.92 -3.35 4.45
C ASP A 469 -10.68 -4.67 4.25
N LEU A 470 -10.71 -5.17 3.02
CA LEU A 470 -11.37 -6.44 2.70
C LEU A 470 -10.60 -7.64 3.29
N LEU A 471 -9.27 -7.64 3.16
CA LEU A 471 -8.42 -8.70 3.72
C LEU A 471 -8.45 -8.70 5.25
N ASP A 472 -8.54 -7.53 5.88
CA ASP A 472 -8.65 -7.40 7.32
C ASP A 472 -9.92 -8.06 7.87
N THR A 473 -11.01 -8.04 7.12
CA THR A 473 -12.27 -8.70 7.49
C THR A 473 -12.33 -10.19 7.13
N PHE A 474 -11.36 -10.74 6.42
CA PHE A 474 -11.36 -12.16 6.01
C PHE A 474 -11.13 -13.08 7.21
N PRO A 475 -12.07 -14.00 7.53
CA PRO A 475 -12.00 -14.80 8.75
C PRO A 475 -11.21 -16.13 8.58
N GLY A 476 -10.66 -16.39 7.40
CA GLY A 476 -9.89 -17.60 7.08
C GLY A 476 -8.38 -17.44 7.30
N THR A 477 -7.63 -18.50 6.99
CA THR A 477 -6.17 -18.46 6.99
C THR A 477 -5.67 -17.69 5.76
N LEU A 478 -4.74 -16.74 5.96
CA LEU A 478 -4.21 -15.84 4.94
C LEU A 478 -2.69 -16.03 4.83
N VAL A 479 -2.20 -16.25 3.62
CA VAL A 479 -0.75 -16.21 3.33
C VAL A 479 -0.51 -15.17 2.23
N VAL A 480 0.32 -14.19 2.53
CA VAL A 480 0.61 -13.05 1.63
C VAL A 480 2.08 -13.00 1.32
N VAL A 481 2.44 -13.12 0.06
CA VAL A 481 3.76 -12.76 -0.46
C VAL A 481 3.66 -11.33 -0.97
N SER A 482 4.42 -10.41 -0.39
CA SER A 482 4.44 -9.03 -0.86
C SER A 482 5.74 -8.32 -0.51
N HIS A 483 6.07 -7.32 -1.32
CA HIS A 483 7.12 -6.35 -1.05
C HIS A 483 6.59 -5.05 -0.41
N ASP A 484 5.27 -4.89 -0.34
CA ASP A 484 4.61 -3.75 0.32
C ASP A 484 4.60 -3.96 1.85
N ARG A 485 5.42 -3.17 2.56
CA ARG A 485 5.56 -3.23 4.02
C ARG A 485 4.27 -2.87 4.74
N TYR A 486 3.55 -1.85 4.27
CA TYR A 486 2.29 -1.40 4.87
C TYR A 486 1.21 -2.49 4.79
N LEU A 487 1.12 -3.17 3.63
CA LEU A 487 0.20 -4.30 3.49
C LEU A 487 0.54 -5.40 4.47
N LEU A 488 1.83 -5.82 4.54
CA LEU A 488 2.25 -6.89 5.43
C LEU A 488 1.99 -6.57 6.90
N GLU A 489 2.32 -5.36 7.35
CA GLU A 489 2.08 -4.93 8.74
C GLU A 489 0.59 -4.86 9.09
N ARG A 490 -0.26 -4.48 8.12
CA ARG A 490 -1.69 -4.31 8.37
C ARG A 490 -2.46 -5.62 8.35
N VAL A 491 -2.16 -6.54 7.41
CA VAL A 491 -3.02 -7.71 7.15
C VAL A 491 -2.47 -9.01 7.71
N THR A 492 -1.24 -9.03 8.27
CA THR A 492 -0.61 -10.25 8.80
C THR A 492 -0.29 -10.14 10.29
N ASP A 493 -0.46 -11.27 11.02
CA ASP A 493 -0.17 -11.34 12.45
C ASP A 493 1.33 -11.52 12.69
N HIS A 494 2.04 -12.18 11.79
CA HIS A 494 3.48 -12.39 11.83
C HIS A 494 4.05 -12.59 10.43
N GLN A 495 5.37 -12.48 10.32
CA GLN A 495 6.06 -12.57 9.06
C GLN A 495 7.14 -13.65 9.10
N VAL A 496 7.42 -14.25 7.95
CA VAL A 496 8.51 -15.22 7.76
C VAL A 496 9.41 -14.78 6.60
N ALA A 497 10.70 -15.07 6.72
CA ALA A 497 11.69 -14.78 5.71
C ALA A 497 12.11 -16.01 4.93
N LEU A 498 12.31 -15.82 3.63
CA LEU A 498 13.06 -16.68 2.73
C LEU A 498 14.34 -15.94 2.32
N LEU A 499 15.47 -16.37 2.90
CA LEU A 499 16.74 -15.67 2.70
C LEU A 499 17.56 -16.22 1.51
N GLY A 500 17.02 -17.24 0.82
CA GLY A 500 17.71 -17.93 -0.28
C GLY A 500 18.62 -19.08 0.18
N ASP A 501 18.57 -19.41 1.46
CA ASP A 501 19.31 -20.54 2.08
C ASP A 501 18.45 -21.83 2.19
N GLY A 502 17.29 -21.85 1.56
CA GLY A 502 16.35 -22.96 1.57
C GLY A 502 15.52 -23.07 2.85
N GLN A 503 15.67 -22.17 3.82
CA GLN A 503 14.98 -22.20 5.11
C GLN A 503 13.88 -21.15 5.21
N VAL A 504 12.83 -21.47 6.00
CA VAL A 504 11.78 -20.52 6.39
C VAL A 504 12.05 -20.06 7.81
N ARG A 505 12.26 -18.75 8.00
CA ARG A 505 12.62 -18.18 9.30
C ARG A 505 11.56 -17.21 9.78
N ALA A 506 11.16 -17.30 11.05
CA ALA A 506 10.26 -16.33 11.66
C ALA A 506 10.92 -14.96 11.79
N LEU A 507 10.16 -13.90 11.52
CA LEU A 507 10.57 -12.50 11.62
C LEU A 507 9.71 -11.77 12.68
N PRO A 508 9.99 -11.90 13.97
CA PRO A 508 9.24 -11.19 15.02
C PRO A 508 9.31 -9.67 14.89
N GLY A 509 10.39 -9.12 14.37
CA GLY A 509 10.60 -7.70 14.10
C GLY A 509 10.22 -7.28 12.68
N GLY A 510 9.50 -8.12 11.94
CA GLY A 510 9.00 -7.82 10.60
C GLY A 510 10.08 -7.52 9.56
N VAL A 511 9.70 -6.73 8.55
CA VAL A 511 10.58 -6.35 7.43
C VAL A 511 11.85 -5.63 7.88
N GLU A 512 11.79 -4.82 8.95
CA GLU A 512 12.97 -4.13 9.47
C GLU A 512 14.03 -5.11 9.98
N GLN A 513 13.62 -6.15 10.69
CA GLN A 513 14.54 -7.22 11.12
C GLN A 513 15.15 -7.94 9.92
N TYR A 514 14.35 -8.21 8.88
CA TYR A 514 14.83 -8.80 7.64
C TYR A 514 15.98 -7.98 7.02
N LEU A 515 15.80 -6.67 6.89
CA LEU A 515 16.82 -5.78 6.34
C LEU A 515 18.09 -5.72 7.21
N GLN A 516 17.94 -5.72 8.54
CA GLN A 516 19.08 -5.76 9.46
C GLN A 516 19.88 -7.07 9.35
N MET A 517 19.19 -8.21 9.25
CA MET A 517 19.83 -9.53 9.05
C MET A 517 20.63 -9.56 7.74
N ARG A 518 20.08 -9.00 6.68
CA ARG A 518 20.76 -8.90 5.38
C ARG A 518 21.96 -7.96 5.41
N ALA A 519 21.84 -6.81 6.06
CA ALA A 519 22.93 -5.82 6.18
C ALA A 519 24.09 -6.33 7.05
N SER A 520 23.81 -7.16 8.08
CA SER A 520 24.84 -7.73 8.96
C SER A 520 25.61 -8.89 8.33
N GLY A 521 25.20 -9.37 7.14
CA GLY A 521 25.86 -10.49 6.46
C GLY A 521 25.66 -11.85 7.17
N ASP A 522 24.71 -11.94 8.09
CA ASP A 522 24.39 -13.15 8.86
C ASP A 522 23.68 -14.22 7.99
N VAL A 523 23.55 -13.92 6.71
CA VAL A 523 23.01 -14.81 5.69
C VAL A 523 23.98 -14.83 4.54
N GLY A 524 24.59 -15.98 4.32
CA GLY A 524 25.58 -16.17 3.24
C GLY A 524 25.08 -15.62 1.92
N ALA A 525 25.94 -14.92 1.20
CA ALA A 525 25.70 -14.42 -0.13
C ALA A 525 25.32 -15.59 -1.07
N PHE A 526 24.02 -15.76 -1.28
CA PHE A 526 23.50 -16.68 -2.28
C PHE A 526 22.84 -15.92 -3.43
N GLY A 527 23.69 -15.40 -4.30
CA GLY A 527 23.37 -15.35 -5.70
C GLY A 527 23.55 -16.76 -6.32
N PRO A 528 22.85 -17.12 -7.41
CA PRO A 528 22.89 -18.46 -7.98
C PRO A 528 24.21 -18.91 -8.62
N SER A 529 25.36 -18.33 -8.28
CA SER A 529 26.63 -18.57 -9.01
C SER A 529 27.91 -18.75 -8.20
N SER A 530 27.90 -19.27 -6.96
CA SER A 530 29.18 -19.52 -6.28
C SER A 530 29.33 -20.78 -5.42
N ARG A 531 28.65 -21.88 -5.79
CA ARG A 531 28.90 -23.18 -5.16
C ARG A 531 29.55 -24.19 -6.10
N ALA A 532 30.44 -23.78 -6.95
CA ALA A 532 31.13 -24.69 -7.86
C ALA A 532 32.66 -24.69 -7.69
N ASP A 533 33.28 -24.24 -6.59
CA ASP A 533 34.71 -24.47 -6.38
C ASP A 533 35.16 -24.28 -4.91
N GLU A 534 34.70 -25.17 -4.00
CA GLU A 534 35.40 -25.42 -2.73
C GLU A 534 35.22 -26.86 -2.24
N ALA A 535 35.65 -27.80 -3.10
CA ALA A 535 35.99 -29.14 -2.68
C ALA A 535 37.48 -29.33 -2.82
N GLY A 536 38.27 -28.82 -1.89
CA GLY A 536 39.69 -29.05 -1.91
C GLY A 536 40.49 -28.12 -1.03
N SER A 537 40.39 -28.27 0.28
CA SER A 537 41.50 -28.05 1.21
C SER A 537 41.08 -28.24 2.66
N ALA A 538 40.89 -29.48 3.03
CA ALA A 538 40.90 -29.84 4.44
C ALA A 538 42.35 -30.15 4.83
N SER A 539 43.02 -29.28 5.58
CA SER A 539 44.19 -29.69 6.35
C SER A 539 44.46 -28.76 7.52
N ARG A 540 44.15 -29.29 8.71
CA ARG A 540 44.88 -29.12 9.98
C ARG A 540 45.20 -27.73 10.51
N SER A 541 44.52 -27.40 11.62
CA SER A 541 45.26 -27.12 12.87
C SER A 541 44.34 -27.22 14.07
N ALA A 542 44.44 -28.36 14.75
CA ALA A 542 44.05 -28.48 16.15
C ALA A 542 45.26 -27.95 16.99
N VAL A 543 44.99 -27.29 18.10
CA VAL A 543 45.71 -27.30 19.38
C VAL A 543 44.97 -26.32 20.29
N SER A 544 44.22 -26.82 21.30
CA SER A 544 44.65 -26.98 22.68
C SER A 544 44.68 -25.66 23.43
N SER A 545 44.04 -25.46 24.52
CA SER A 545 44.02 -26.11 25.83
C SER A 545 43.04 -25.31 26.73
N ALA A 546 42.15 -25.87 27.44
CA ALA A 546 42.27 -26.62 28.69
C ALA A 546 42.38 -25.73 29.94
N HIS A 547 41.53 -26.07 30.89
CA HIS A 547 41.63 -25.96 32.34
C HIS A 547 41.18 -24.62 32.98
N ALA A 548 40.51 -24.57 34.08
CA ALA A 548 40.07 -25.53 35.09
C ALA A 548 39.05 -24.88 35.98
N SER A 549 38.04 -25.59 36.37
CA SER A 549 37.79 -26.18 37.68
C SER A 549 37.55 -25.22 38.85
N SER A 550 36.57 -25.53 39.48
CA SER A 550 36.18 -25.87 40.87
C SER A 550 35.33 -24.78 41.47
N GLY A 551 34.25 -25.08 42.06
CA GLY A 551 33.86 -25.98 43.10
C GLY A 551 32.98 -25.23 44.04
N GLU A 552 32.09 -25.88 44.50
CA GLU A 552 31.47 -26.19 45.79
C GLU A 552 30.20 -25.42 46.16
N GLU A 553 29.17 -26.23 46.26
CA GLU A 553 28.25 -26.46 47.34
C GLU A 553 27.88 -25.31 48.29
N GLY A 554 26.59 -25.09 48.41
CA GLY A 554 25.99 -24.35 49.48
C GLY A 554 24.47 -24.46 49.47
N ALA A 555 23.96 -25.49 50.13
CA ALA A 555 22.54 -25.66 50.43
C ALA A 555 22.05 -24.54 51.38
N GLY A 556 20.87 -24.03 51.12
CA GLY A 556 20.21 -23.08 52.04
C GLY A 556 18.73 -22.90 51.71
N GLN A 557 17.93 -23.57 52.48
CA GLN A 557 16.49 -23.53 52.60
C GLN A 557 15.87 -22.13 52.64
N GLY A 558 14.71 -22.00 52.03
CA GLY A 558 13.60 -21.28 52.67
C GLY A 558 13.24 -19.96 52.02
N SER A 559 12.16 -19.90 51.35
CA SER A 559 11.01 -19.11 51.78
C SER A 559 9.95 -18.98 50.70
N THR A 560 8.94 -19.79 50.75
CA THR A 560 7.61 -19.57 50.21
C THR A 560 7.00 -18.34 50.84
N ARG A 561 7.17 -17.15 50.28
CA ARG A 561 6.44 -15.93 50.63
C ARG A 561 6.35 -14.92 49.47
N GLY A 562 6.11 -15.34 48.26
CA GLY A 562 5.87 -14.44 47.11
C GLY A 562 4.46 -14.52 46.50
N GLY A 563 3.76 -15.65 46.67
CA GLY A 563 2.52 -15.91 45.94
C GLY A 563 1.24 -15.26 46.49
N VAL A 564 1.24 -14.72 47.71
CA VAL A 564 0.03 -14.13 48.33
C VAL A 564 -0.05 -12.62 48.11
N SER A 565 1.10 -11.95 47.93
CA SER A 565 1.19 -10.52 47.62
C SER A 565 0.75 -10.21 46.19
N ASP A 566 1.15 -11.03 45.24
CA ASP A 566 0.85 -10.84 43.81
C ASP A 566 -0.64 -11.03 43.49
N ALA A 567 -1.27 -12.05 44.09
CA ALA A 567 -2.70 -12.30 43.90
C ALA A 567 -3.58 -11.20 44.54
N ALA A 568 -3.11 -10.56 45.62
CA ALA A 568 -3.79 -9.44 46.26
C ALA A 568 -3.63 -8.15 45.42
N ALA A 569 -2.44 -7.91 44.87
CA ALA A 569 -2.17 -6.78 43.95
C ALA A 569 -2.99 -6.87 42.68
N ARG A 570 -3.03 -8.03 42.03
CA ARG A 570 -3.87 -8.26 40.82
C ARG A 570 -5.37 -8.11 41.09
N ARG A 571 -5.86 -8.51 42.26
CA ARG A 571 -7.27 -8.29 42.65
C ARG A 571 -7.58 -6.80 42.88
N ALA A 572 -6.63 -6.06 43.43
CA ALA A 572 -6.76 -4.61 43.64
C ALA A 572 -6.75 -3.88 42.27
N ALA A 573 -5.83 -4.21 41.42
CA ALA A 573 -5.75 -3.66 40.04
C ALA A 573 -7.02 -3.94 39.25
N LYS A 574 -7.57 -5.17 39.29
CA LYS A 574 -8.82 -5.52 38.62
C LYS A 574 -10.04 -4.71 39.14
N LYS A 575 -10.07 -4.41 40.45
CA LYS A 575 -11.12 -3.54 41.00
C LYS A 575 -10.95 -2.09 40.56
N GLU A 576 -9.71 -1.63 40.48
CA GLU A 576 -9.41 -0.27 40.03
C GLU A 576 -9.73 -0.07 38.57
N VAL A 577 -9.34 -0.99 37.65
CA VAL A 577 -9.74 -1.00 36.26
C VAL A 577 -11.26 -0.91 36.09
N ALA A 578 -12.01 -1.78 36.76
CA ALA A 578 -13.49 -1.75 36.72
C ALA A 578 -14.12 -0.49 37.33
N ARG A 579 -13.40 0.22 38.22
CA ARG A 579 -13.83 1.52 38.76
C ARG A 579 -13.61 2.62 37.72
N ILE A 580 -12.44 2.63 37.11
CA ILE A 580 -12.07 3.61 36.08
C ILE A 580 -12.98 3.46 34.84
N GLU A 581 -13.24 2.26 34.37
CA GLU A 581 -14.14 2.00 33.25
C GLU A 581 -15.55 2.59 33.47
N ARG A 582 -16.14 2.36 34.64
CA ARG A 582 -17.44 2.95 34.97
C ARG A 582 -17.42 4.47 35.03
N LYS A 583 -16.29 5.07 35.48
CA LYS A 583 -16.15 6.52 35.51
C LYS A 583 -15.96 7.08 34.11
N LEU A 584 -15.19 6.40 33.24
CA LEU A 584 -15.01 6.74 31.82
C LEU A 584 -16.34 6.70 31.06
N GLU A 585 -17.14 5.66 31.25
CA GLU A 585 -18.44 5.51 30.58
C GLU A 585 -19.38 6.66 30.94
N ARG A 586 -19.39 7.07 32.23
CA ARG A 586 -20.17 8.21 32.70
C ARG A 586 -19.70 9.55 32.12
N LEU A 587 -18.38 9.79 32.09
CA LEU A 587 -17.83 11.03 31.55
C LEU A 587 -17.98 11.12 30.04
N ARG A 588 -17.87 10.00 29.30
CA ARG A 588 -18.14 9.95 27.87
C ARG A 588 -19.61 10.27 27.56
N ALA A 589 -20.56 9.79 28.38
CA ALA A 589 -21.95 10.15 28.23
C ALA A 589 -22.20 11.65 28.52
N GLU A 590 -21.50 12.22 29.53
CA GLU A 590 -21.57 13.66 29.84
C GLU A 590 -20.94 14.50 28.72
N ALA A 591 -19.81 14.11 28.16
CA ALA A 591 -19.18 14.78 27.01
C ALA A 591 -20.12 14.82 25.79
N SER A 592 -20.73 13.69 25.44
CA SER A 592 -21.70 13.61 24.33
C SER A 592 -22.94 14.49 24.57
N SER A 593 -23.41 14.58 25.81
CA SER A 593 -24.52 15.49 26.19
C SER A 593 -24.14 16.96 26.04
N LEU A 594 -22.91 17.33 26.46
CA LEU A 594 -22.38 18.69 26.31
C LEU A 594 -22.16 19.05 24.84
N GLU A 595 -21.67 18.10 24.03
CA GLU A 595 -21.51 18.26 22.58
C GLU A 595 -22.83 18.55 21.88
N SER A 596 -23.88 17.77 22.16
CA SER A 596 -25.24 18.03 21.65
C SER A 596 -25.78 19.40 22.08
N ARG A 597 -25.43 19.84 23.29
CA ARG A 597 -25.83 21.16 23.82
C ARG A 597 -25.03 22.28 23.11
N LEU A 598 -23.73 22.10 22.87
CA LEU A 598 -22.90 23.03 22.10
C LEU A 598 -23.45 23.19 20.69
N GLU A 599 -23.83 22.10 20.03
CA GLU A 599 -24.43 22.13 18.70
C GLU A 599 -25.76 22.91 18.68
N SER A 600 -26.62 22.67 19.69
CA SER A 600 -27.88 23.41 19.82
C SER A 600 -27.70 24.91 20.09
N LEU A 601 -26.66 25.29 20.89
CA LEU A 601 -26.35 26.67 21.21
C LEU A 601 -25.68 27.38 20.03
N SER A 602 -24.81 26.69 19.27
CA SER A 602 -24.18 27.24 18.07
C SER A 602 -25.19 27.65 16.99
N ILE A 603 -26.30 26.90 16.87
CA ILE A 603 -27.42 27.24 15.97
C ILE A 603 -28.14 28.49 16.47
N LYS A 604 -28.28 28.65 17.79
CA LYS A 604 -28.99 29.78 18.39
C LYS A 604 -28.18 31.09 18.40
N VAL A 605 -26.86 31.00 18.47
CA VAL A 605 -25.99 32.18 18.39
C VAL A 605 -26.17 32.97 17.09
N ALA A 606 -26.58 32.29 16.00
CA ALA A 606 -26.87 32.96 14.74
C ALA A 606 -28.12 33.90 14.80
N THR A 607 -28.95 33.77 15.84
CA THR A 607 -30.20 34.53 16.03
C THR A 607 -30.24 35.37 17.30
N ASP A 608 -29.38 35.08 18.29
CA ASP A 608 -29.38 35.77 19.59
C ASP A 608 -27.99 35.85 20.18
N ALA A 609 -27.41 37.07 20.20
CA ALA A 609 -26.08 37.33 20.73
C ALA A 609 -25.94 37.11 22.26
N SER A 610 -27.03 37.03 23.02
CA SER A 610 -27.00 36.75 24.47
C SER A 610 -26.58 35.35 24.82
N VAL A 611 -26.65 34.41 23.85
CA VAL A 611 -26.31 32.99 24.02
C VAL A 611 -24.77 32.74 23.96
N VAL A 612 -23.96 33.71 23.56
CA VAL A 612 -22.49 33.56 23.45
C VAL A 612 -21.84 33.25 24.81
N SER A 613 -22.31 33.84 25.90
CA SER A 613 -21.77 33.56 27.23
C SER A 613 -22.10 32.13 27.72
N GLU A 614 -23.27 31.60 27.35
CA GLU A 614 -23.64 30.23 27.64
C GLU A 614 -22.83 29.23 26.79
N LEU A 615 -22.59 29.54 25.51
CA LEU A 615 -21.75 28.75 24.62
C LEU A 615 -20.32 28.63 25.14
N THR A 616 -19.72 29.76 25.60
CA THR A 616 -18.35 29.75 26.16
C THR A 616 -18.29 28.94 27.45
N THR A 617 -19.29 29.01 28.32
CA THR A 617 -19.37 28.24 29.57
C THR A 617 -19.51 26.74 29.32
N VAL A 618 -20.36 26.36 28.38
CA VAL A 618 -20.55 24.94 28.01
C VAL A 618 -19.33 24.39 27.29
N SER A 619 -18.64 25.18 26.45
CA SER A 619 -17.40 24.81 25.79
C SER A 619 -16.25 24.58 26.77
N ALA A 620 -16.10 25.46 27.77
CA ALA A 620 -15.11 25.27 28.83
C ALA A 620 -15.38 23.99 29.60
N LYS A 621 -16.65 23.75 30.00
CA LYS A 621 -17.03 22.52 30.68
C LYS A 621 -16.81 21.27 29.87
N HIS A 622 -17.02 21.31 28.56
CA HIS A 622 -16.74 20.18 27.65
C HIS A 622 -15.24 19.87 27.59
N GLN A 623 -14.38 20.91 27.52
CA GLN A 623 -12.93 20.72 27.56
C GLN A 623 -12.44 20.15 28.90
N ASP A 624 -13.01 20.61 30.05
CA ASP A 624 -12.67 20.04 31.36
C ASP A 624 -13.03 18.55 31.44
N VAL A 625 -14.18 18.14 30.91
CA VAL A 625 -14.60 16.74 30.89
C VAL A 625 -13.69 15.90 29.98
N LEU A 626 -13.26 16.42 28.84
CA LEU A 626 -12.30 15.73 27.96
C LEU A 626 -10.94 15.55 28.64
N GLY A 627 -10.44 16.55 29.37
CA GLY A 627 -9.20 16.44 30.16
C GLY A 627 -9.30 15.41 31.28
N GLU A 628 -10.49 15.28 31.96
CA GLU A 628 -10.72 14.23 32.94
C GLU A 628 -10.75 12.83 32.30
N ILE A 629 -11.28 12.69 31.09
CA ILE A 629 -11.28 11.42 30.34
C ILE A 629 -9.83 11.01 30.03
N GLU A 630 -9.02 11.91 29.49
CA GLU A 630 -7.63 11.65 29.12
C GLU A 630 -6.79 11.19 30.34
N GLY A 631 -6.90 11.90 31.49
CA GLY A 631 -6.22 11.49 32.73
C GLY A 631 -6.70 10.15 33.29
N LEU A 632 -7.96 9.76 33.04
CA LEU A 632 -8.46 8.46 33.46
C LEU A 632 -8.07 7.33 32.51
N GLU A 633 -7.90 7.62 31.22
CA GLU A 633 -7.39 6.66 30.25
C GLU A 633 -5.92 6.32 30.51
N GLU A 634 -5.09 7.31 30.90
CA GLU A 634 -3.72 7.05 31.38
C GLU A 634 -3.71 6.17 32.64
N ALA A 635 -4.54 6.50 33.63
CA ALA A 635 -4.63 5.71 34.85
C ALA A 635 -5.19 4.29 34.61
N TRP A 636 -6.04 4.12 33.60
CA TRP A 636 -6.53 2.81 33.19
C TRP A 636 -5.40 1.97 32.58
N LEU A 637 -4.55 2.56 31.70
CA LEU A 637 -3.38 1.89 31.13
C LEU A 637 -2.40 1.44 32.21
N GLU A 638 -2.06 2.31 33.17
CA GLU A 638 -1.18 1.95 34.30
C GLU A 638 -1.76 0.81 35.16
N ALA A 639 -3.08 0.81 35.40
CA ALA A 639 -3.72 -0.25 36.16
C ALA A 639 -3.88 -1.56 35.35
N ALA A 640 -3.98 -1.49 34.04
CA ALA A 640 -4.04 -2.64 33.13
C ALA A 640 -2.68 -3.34 33.04
N ASP A 641 -1.57 -2.59 32.92
CA ASP A 641 -0.19 -3.13 32.92
C ASP A 641 0.14 -3.95 34.19
N LEU A 642 -0.49 -3.64 35.33
CA LEU A 642 -0.35 -4.43 36.54
C LEU A 642 -1.14 -5.76 36.52
N LEU A 643 -1.95 -5.99 35.48
CA LEU A 643 -2.72 -7.22 35.30
C LEU A 643 -2.07 -8.23 34.36
N GLU A 644 -1.18 -7.75 33.46
CA GLU A 644 -0.31 -8.59 32.65
C GLU A 644 0.91 -9.08 33.49
#